data_b4bf57d8f722d4188b042da7495a32cc
#
_entry.id   b4bf57d8f722d4188b042da7495a32cc
#
_cell.length_a   1.000
_cell.length_b   1.000
_cell.length_c   1.000
_cell.angle_alpha   90.00
_cell.angle_beta   90.00
_cell.angle_gamma   90.00
#
_symmetry.space_group_name_H-M   'P 1'
#
loop_
_entity.id
_entity.type
_entity.pdbx_description
1 polymer ?
#
loop_
_entity_poly.entity_id
_entity_poly.type
_entity_poly.pdbx_seq_one_letter_code
_entity_poly.pdbx_strand_id
1 'polypeptide(L)'
;MKPRKLTKADIDSVRHIEGFPVGSDEDIAALSNAPFYTACPNPYIREFLDSYGTQYDENTDDYECTPFASDVSEGKYEPIYKIHPYHTKVPHKAIMKYILHYTKPGDVVFDGFCGTGMAGVAAAMCGSSDEVLKREMLSQLPQAQWGARHAIVNDLSPAATYIAQNYANPIIDMDAFSDYASEILEACKKECSWMYETDHDTEQSLFATKGVINYVVWSDVFICPHCGKELIFWDLAVDVERGKINDTFCCDSCGSRLKKGDCARAKALEYDEGLERTVQFSKQAPVLINYSVGTKRFEKRPDETDLAIIDRILHMHIPYPYPVEELPNGYNTEQPKRSHGFTHVHHFYTKRNLIALACFYSKIDMSNAIGFALTKVASHLTKQYRLTYMNGCWGAGGGPMSGTLYIPSLVKELNMMSFIEDAVKVQYKRNYHKGNVLVTTQSTTDLAQIPNNSIDYIFTDPPFGQNLMYSELNFIWEAWLKVKTNNSPEAIMNDAQSKGLLEYQGLMTRCFTEYYRILKPGRWITIEFHNSKNAVWNAIQESIQRAGFIIADVRTLDKKHNSFKQVVSSVTIKQDLIISAYKPQEQMVRSLSLNAGNAETAWAFVRQHLAHVPVVVDSDNNGRLDILPERQAYLLFDRMVAYHIMQGFAVPIDATEFYRGLDEKFLKRDNMYFLPNQVNEYDMARAVNDIEDIQFSMFVSDEKSAIGWLYQQLDANSGNGPQTYAELMPKFMQELKSVDKREKMPELLTILEENFLKDEKDRWYIPDLTKSGDIAKLREKNLLKEFQQYMESKGKLKVFRSEAIRAGFAKLWKEKNYAAIVAMAERLPEETIQEDSTLLMYYDISLSRV
;
A
#
# COMPACT_ATOMS: atom_id res chain seq x y z
N MET A 1 -12.38 -8.73 -30.02
CA MET A 1 -12.28 -10.07 -29.36
C MET A 1 -13.66 -10.56 -28.97
N LYS A 2 -14.00 -11.86 -29.17
CA LYS A 2 -15.33 -12.43 -28.83
C LYS A 2 -15.22 -13.28 -27.54
N PRO A 3 -16.26 -13.23 -26.65
CA PRO A 3 -16.31 -14.11 -25.47
C PRO A 3 -16.15 -15.58 -25.85
N ARG A 4 -15.40 -16.31 -25.06
CA ARG A 4 -15.11 -17.76 -25.25
C ARG A 4 -14.84 -18.41 -23.90
N LYS A 5 -14.90 -19.74 -23.83
CA LYS A 5 -14.53 -20.48 -22.64
C LYS A 5 -13.02 -20.72 -22.65
N LEU A 6 -12.40 -20.57 -21.47
CA LEU A 6 -11.00 -20.96 -21.29
C LEU A 6 -10.89 -22.49 -21.33
N THR A 7 -10.00 -23.00 -22.17
CA THR A 7 -9.79 -24.44 -22.32
C THR A 7 -8.54 -24.90 -21.54
N LYS A 8 -8.45 -26.20 -21.30
CA LYS A 8 -7.23 -26.80 -20.71
C LYS A 8 -5.98 -26.49 -21.54
N ALA A 9 -6.07 -26.52 -22.85
CA ALA A 9 -4.94 -26.21 -23.73
C ALA A 9 -4.48 -24.75 -23.57
N ASP A 10 -5.42 -23.82 -23.38
CA ASP A 10 -5.12 -22.40 -23.10
C ASP A 10 -4.37 -22.29 -21.77
N ILE A 11 -4.86 -22.96 -20.71
CA ILE A 11 -4.23 -22.98 -19.39
C ILE A 11 -2.82 -23.57 -19.45
N ASP A 12 -2.66 -24.70 -20.12
CA ASP A 12 -1.36 -25.39 -20.24
C ASP A 12 -0.33 -24.53 -21.00
N SER A 13 -0.79 -23.70 -21.95
CA SER A 13 0.09 -22.81 -22.72
C SER A 13 0.77 -21.73 -21.89
N VAL A 14 0.18 -21.36 -20.74
CA VAL A 14 0.64 -20.29 -19.85
C VAL A 14 1.08 -20.78 -18.47
N ARG A 15 1.02 -22.07 -18.20
CA ARG A 15 1.34 -22.67 -16.90
C ARG A 15 2.79 -22.44 -16.45
N HIS A 16 3.69 -22.24 -17.39
CA HIS A 16 5.11 -22.03 -17.13
C HIS A 16 5.45 -20.61 -16.65
N ILE A 17 4.49 -19.67 -16.77
CA ILE A 17 4.69 -18.28 -16.42
C ILE A 17 4.75 -18.13 -14.90
N GLU A 18 5.70 -17.34 -14.43
CA GLU A 18 5.93 -17.12 -13.00
C GLU A 18 4.68 -16.51 -12.32
N GLY A 19 4.35 -17.02 -11.14
CA GLY A 19 3.14 -16.60 -10.42
C GLY A 19 1.87 -17.29 -10.90
N PHE A 20 1.96 -18.36 -11.68
CA PHE A 20 0.78 -19.18 -12.01
C PHE A 20 0.07 -19.59 -10.70
N PRO A 21 -1.24 -19.34 -10.56
CA PRO A 21 -1.98 -19.52 -9.31
C PRO A 21 -2.11 -20.98 -8.90
N VAL A 22 -2.43 -21.20 -7.62
CA VAL A 22 -2.66 -22.53 -7.05
C VAL A 22 -4.16 -22.83 -7.05
N GLY A 23 -4.58 -23.76 -7.89
CA GLY A 23 -5.97 -24.20 -8.05
C GLY A 23 -6.07 -25.33 -9.08
N SER A 24 -7.24 -25.98 -9.17
CA SER A 24 -7.52 -26.94 -10.24
C SER A 24 -7.76 -26.22 -11.58
N ASP A 25 -7.54 -26.90 -12.70
CA ASP A 25 -7.82 -26.34 -14.02
C ASP A 25 -9.32 -26.00 -14.16
N GLU A 26 -10.16 -26.81 -13.55
CA GLU A 26 -11.62 -26.66 -13.52
C GLU A 26 -12.02 -25.38 -12.75
N ASP A 27 -11.43 -25.14 -11.58
CA ASP A 27 -11.73 -23.94 -10.78
C ASP A 27 -11.21 -22.67 -11.47
N ILE A 28 -9.99 -22.70 -12.04
CA ILE A 28 -9.43 -21.61 -12.84
C ILE A 28 -10.35 -21.28 -14.02
N ALA A 29 -10.79 -22.31 -14.78
CA ALA A 29 -11.66 -22.11 -15.93
C ALA A 29 -13.05 -21.59 -15.51
N ALA A 30 -13.62 -22.11 -14.41
CA ALA A 30 -14.92 -21.71 -13.90
C ALA A 30 -14.93 -20.23 -13.41
N LEU A 31 -13.81 -19.76 -12.88
CA LEU A 31 -13.69 -18.37 -12.41
C LEU A 31 -13.43 -17.39 -13.56
N SER A 32 -12.97 -17.88 -14.73
CA SER A 32 -12.51 -17.05 -15.85
C SER A 32 -13.66 -16.63 -16.78
N ASN A 33 -13.55 -15.43 -17.37
CA ASN A 33 -14.41 -14.85 -18.41
C ASN A 33 -13.55 -14.50 -19.64
N ALA A 34 -13.03 -15.53 -20.32
CA ALA A 34 -12.12 -15.33 -21.44
C ALA A 34 -12.82 -14.67 -22.65
N PRO A 35 -12.14 -13.86 -23.43
CA PRO A 35 -10.71 -13.58 -23.42
C PRO A 35 -10.31 -12.40 -22.48
N PHE A 36 -11.27 -11.65 -21.94
CA PHE A 36 -10.99 -10.43 -21.19
C PHE A 36 -10.53 -10.65 -19.74
N TYR A 37 -10.84 -11.79 -19.16
CA TYR A 37 -10.38 -12.18 -17.83
C TYR A 37 -10.05 -13.66 -17.76
N THR A 38 -8.89 -13.96 -17.19
CA THR A 38 -8.51 -15.33 -16.79
C THR A 38 -7.93 -15.32 -15.37
N ALA A 39 -8.36 -16.29 -14.57
CA ALA A 39 -7.84 -16.49 -13.20
C ALA A 39 -6.45 -17.17 -13.19
N CYS A 40 -5.72 -17.05 -14.27
CA CYS A 40 -4.33 -17.46 -14.51
C CYS A 40 -3.71 -16.48 -15.51
N PRO A 41 -2.41 -16.59 -15.87
CA PRO A 41 -1.83 -15.76 -16.93
C PRO A 41 -2.70 -15.82 -18.19
N ASN A 42 -3.03 -14.66 -18.74
CA ASN A 42 -4.02 -14.59 -19.82
C ASN A 42 -3.40 -14.91 -21.19
N PRO A 43 -3.77 -16.01 -21.85
CA PRO A 43 -3.20 -16.41 -23.13
C PRO A 43 -3.61 -15.50 -24.29
N TYR A 44 -4.57 -14.60 -24.10
CA TYR A 44 -5.13 -13.75 -25.14
C TYR A 44 -4.58 -12.31 -25.13
N ILE A 45 -3.54 -12.02 -24.32
CA ILE A 45 -2.94 -10.69 -24.24
C ILE A 45 -2.44 -10.22 -25.60
N ARG A 46 -1.79 -11.11 -26.38
CA ARG A 46 -1.29 -10.76 -27.72
C ARG A 46 -2.44 -10.45 -28.68
N GLU A 47 -3.53 -11.24 -28.69
CA GLU A 47 -4.73 -10.96 -29.48
C GLU A 47 -5.37 -9.61 -29.10
N PHE A 48 -5.31 -9.24 -27.81
CA PHE A 48 -5.78 -7.94 -27.32
C PHE A 48 -4.94 -6.80 -27.88
N LEU A 49 -3.62 -6.91 -27.80
CA LEU A 49 -2.69 -5.90 -28.32
C LEU A 49 -2.75 -5.79 -29.83
N ASP A 50 -2.91 -6.91 -30.55
CA ASP A 50 -3.10 -6.90 -32.01
C ASP A 50 -4.43 -6.22 -32.41
N SER A 51 -5.46 -6.30 -31.55
CA SER A 51 -6.78 -5.70 -31.80
C SER A 51 -6.89 -4.22 -31.42
N TYR A 52 -6.17 -3.80 -30.40
CA TYR A 52 -6.36 -2.48 -29.77
C TYR A 52 -5.08 -1.68 -29.62
N GLY A 53 -3.90 -2.29 -29.65
CA GLY A 53 -2.62 -1.61 -29.54
C GLY A 53 -2.15 -1.04 -30.87
N THR A 54 -1.22 -0.09 -30.79
CA THR A 54 -0.51 0.45 -31.95
C THR A 54 0.92 -0.05 -31.94
N GLN A 55 1.42 -0.50 -33.08
CA GLN A 55 2.81 -0.92 -33.19
C GLN A 55 3.73 0.32 -33.10
N TYR A 56 4.80 0.21 -32.32
CA TYR A 56 5.82 1.27 -32.23
C TYR A 56 6.69 1.28 -33.49
N ASP A 57 6.88 2.45 -34.07
CA ASP A 57 7.83 2.69 -35.15
C ASP A 57 8.57 4.02 -34.87
N GLU A 58 9.86 3.91 -34.61
CA GLU A 58 10.73 5.04 -34.26
C GLU A 58 10.71 6.18 -35.32
N ASN A 59 10.48 5.84 -36.60
CA ASN A 59 10.52 6.82 -37.69
C ASN A 59 9.24 7.66 -37.79
N THR A 60 8.14 7.18 -37.22
CA THR A 60 6.83 7.84 -37.30
C THR A 60 6.28 8.24 -35.94
N ASP A 61 7.00 7.91 -34.84
CA ASP A 61 6.59 8.28 -33.50
C ASP A 61 6.82 9.78 -33.24
N ASP A 62 5.73 10.51 -33.06
CA ASP A 62 5.70 11.95 -32.81
C ASP A 62 5.32 12.29 -31.35
N TYR A 63 5.42 11.32 -30.46
CA TYR A 63 5.02 11.51 -29.07
C TYR A 63 5.99 12.42 -28.34
N GLU A 64 5.47 13.55 -27.89
CA GLU A 64 6.13 14.46 -26.96
C GLU A 64 5.17 14.76 -25.80
N CYS A 65 5.63 14.58 -24.59
CA CYS A 65 4.85 14.88 -23.37
C CYS A 65 5.77 15.37 -22.27
N THR A 66 5.38 16.47 -21.65
CA THR A 66 6.04 16.99 -20.45
C THR A 66 5.57 16.23 -19.22
N PRO A 67 6.34 16.17 -18.13
CA PRO A 67 5.90 15.51 -16.92
C PRO A 67 4.67 16.19 -16.31
N PHE A 68 3.82 15.40 -15.66
CA PHE A 68 2.67 15.90 -14.92
C PHE A 68 3.15 16.52 -13.60
N ALA A 69 3.16 17.86 -13.54
CA ALA A 69 3.82 18.63 -12.50
C ALA A 69 2.87 19.20 -11.42
N SER A 70 1.65 18.68 -11.30
CA SER A 70 0.68 19.14 -10.30
C SER A 70 0.44 18.10 -9.23
N ASP A 71 0.31 18.53 -7.98
CA ASP A 71 -0.15 17.67 -6.91
C ASP A 71 -1.61 17.27 -7.12
N VAL A 72 -1.92 16.01 -6.83
CA VAL A 72 -3.27 15.47 -6.99
C VAL A 72 -3.90 15.24 -5.63
N SER A 73 -5.10 15.80 -5.43
CA SER A 73 -5.88 15.60 -4.22
C SER A 73 -7.27 15.07 -4.60
N GLU A 74 -7.54 13.81 -4.23
CA GLU A 74 -8.81 13.13 -4.54
C GLU A 74 -9.38 12.36 -3.35
N GLY A 75 -10.70 12.48 -3.15
CA GLY A 75 -11.39 11.83 -2.03
C GLY A 75 -11.79 10.38 -2.31
N LYS A 76 -11.84 9.58 -1.24
CA LYS A 76 -12.31 8.16 -1.25
C LYS A 76 -13.85 8.04 -1.16
N TYR A 77 -14.61 9.10 -1.47
CA TYR A 77 -16.09 9.11 -1.32
C TYR A 77 -16.85 8.69 -2.57
N GLU A 78 -16.15 8.54 -3.68
CA GLU A 78 -16.77 8.16 -4.96
C GLU A 78 -17.59 6.86 -4.86
N PRO A 79 -18.79 6.82 -5.46
CA PRO A 79 -19.64 5.65 -5.42
C PRO A 79 -18.97 4.39 -5.97
N ILE A 80 -18.23 4.50 -7.08
CA ILE A 80 -17.49 3.39 -7.71
C ILE A 80 -16.41 2.88 -6.77
N TYR A 81 -15.64 3.78 -6.15
CA TYR A 81 -14.60 3.41 -5.18
C TYR A 81 -15.14 2.55 -4.02
N LYS A 82 -16.38 2.79 -3.57
CA LYS A 82 -17.01 2.11 -2.42
C LYS A 82 -17.73 0.79 -2.74
N ILE A 83 -17.76 0.35 -3.99
CA ILE A 83 -18.50 -0.87 -4.36
C ILE A 83 -17.94 -2.09 -3.65
N HIS A 84 -16.62 -2.26 -3.59
CA HIS A 84 -15.96 -3.39 -2.94
C HIS A 84 -14.83 -2.91 -2.00
N PRO A 85 -14.66 -3.49 -0.80
CA PRO A 85 -13.52 -3.21 0.06
C PRO A 85 -12.24 -3.84 -0.50
N TYR A 86 -11.08 -3.21 -0.22
CA TYR A 86 -9.76 -3.79 -0.43
C TYR A 86 -8.76 -3.12 0.52
N HIS A 87 -7.56 -3.69 0.66
CA HIS A 87 -6.58 -3.22 1.64
C HIS A 87 -6.08 -1.81 1.34
N THR A 88 -5.72 -1.56 0.08
CA THR A 88 -5.36 -0.25 -0.46
C THR A 88 -6.00 -0.06 -1.82
N LYS A 89 -6.37 1.17 -2.15
CA LYS A 89 -6.87 1.53 -3.49
C LYS A 89 -6.52 2.98 -3.78
N VAL A 90 -6.15 3.25 -5.03
CA VAL A 90 -6.04 4.61 -5.55
C VAL A 90 -7.38 5.06 -6.10
N PRO A 91 -7.86 6.26 -5.82
CA PRO A 91 -9.08 6.76 -6.46
C PRO A 91 -8.94 6.84 -7.98
N HIS A 92 -9.89 6.24 -8.73
CA HIS A 92 -9.82 6.22 -10.19
C HIS A 92 -9.76 7.61 -10.82
N LYS A 93 -10.38 8.64 -10.22
CA LYS A 93 -10.27 10.03 -10.70
C LYS A 93 -8.85 10.59 -10.60
N ALA A 94 -8.09 10.20 -9.58
CA ALA A 94 -6.68 10.54 -9.49
C ALA A 94 -5.89 9.92 -10.65
N ILE A 95 -6.09 8.64 -10.90
CA ILE A 95 -5.44 7.91 -12.01
C ILE A 95 -5.84 8.50 -13.37
N MET A 96 -7.11 8.89 -13.55
CA MET A 96 -7.59 9.51 -14.78
C MET A 96 -6.78 10.75 -15.17
N LYS A 97 -6.35 11.57 -14.20
CA LYS A 97 -5.55 12.78 -14.48
C LYS A 97 -4.21 12.42 -15.14
N TYR A 98 -3.54 11.40 -14.63
CA TYR A 98 -2.28 10.91 -15.22
C TYR A 98 -2.51 10.26 -16.58
N ILE A 99 -3.54 9.40 -16.72
CA ILE A 99 -3.88 8.77 -18.00
C ILE A 99 -4.20 9.83 -19.06
N LEU A 100 -5.05 10.82 -18.74
CA LEU A 100 -5.43 11.90 -19.65
C LEU A 100 -4.22 12.75 -20.07
N HIS A 101 -3.25 12.96 -19.18
CA HIS A 101 -2.07 13.75 -19.45
C HIS A 101 -1.09 13.02 -20.38
N TYR A 102 -0.80 11.74 -20.11
CA TYR A 102 0.25 11.00 -20.79
C TYR A 102 -0.22 10.23 -22.03
N THR A 103 -1.53 10.15 -22.29
CA THR A 103 -2.07 9.32 -23.36
C THR A 103 -3.11 10.04 -24.20
N LYS A 104 -3.39 9.50 -25.37
CA LYS A 104 -4.50 9.88 -26.27
C LYS A 104 -5.55 8.76 -26.33
N PRO A 105 -6.79 9.05 -26.82
CA PRO A 105 -7.79 8.01 -27.00
C PRO A 105 -7.30 6.85 -27.84
N GLY A 106 -7.56 5.61 -27.37
CA GLY A 106 -7.13 4.39 -28.01
C GLY A 106 -5.76 3.88 -27.59
N ASP A 107 -4.98 4.63 -26.84
CA ASP A 107 -3.71 4.15 -26.26
C ASP A 107 -3.93 3.02 -25.24
N VAL A 108 -2.93 2.15 -25.06
CA VAL A 108 -2.95 1.04 -24.12
C VAL A 108 -2.23 1.39 -22.84
N VAL A 109 -2.97 1.37 -21.72
CA VAL A 109 -2.45 1.57 -20.37
C VAL A 109 -2.18 0.21 -19.71
N PHE A 110 -1.09 0.10 -18.98
CA PHE A 110 -0.74 -1.09 -18.21
C PHE A 110 -0.64 -0.79 -16.71
N ASP A 111 -1.13 -1.73 -15.88
CA ASP A 111 -0.95 -1.72 -14.43
C ASP A 111 -0.62 -3.15 -13.97
N GLY A 112 0.59 -3.35 -13.46
CA GLY A 112 1.09 -4.67 -13.08
C GLY A 112 0.83 -5.06 -11.62
N PHE A 113 0.32 -4.12 -10.80
CA PHE A 113 -0.09 -4.34 -9.40
C PHE A 113 -1.48 -3.74 -9.17
N CYS A 114 -2.43 -4.17 -10.00
CA CYS A 114 -3.69 -3.46 -10.17
C CYS A 114 -4.63 -3.52 -8.95
N GLY A 115 -4.38 -4.41 -8.00
CA GLY A 115 -5.28 -4.62 -6.88
C GLY A 115 -6.73 -4.79 -7.35
N THR A 116 -7.56 -3.79 -7.12
CA THR A 116 -8.97 -3.79 -7.56
C THR A 116 -9.19 -3.30 -9.00
N GLY A 117 -8.15 -3.05 -9.78
CA GLY A 117 -8.26 -2.65 -11.19
C GLY A 117 -8.69 -1.20 -11.40
N MET A 118 -8.41 -0.29 -10.46
CA MET A 118 -8.80 1.12 -10.59
C MET A 118 -8.15 1.82 -11.78
N ALA A 119 -6.98 1.38 -12.23
CA ALA A 119 -6.34 1.87 -13.46
C ALA A 119 -7.17 1.51 -14.71
N GLY A 120 -7.72 0.28 -14.77
CA GLY A 120 -8.63 -0.14 -15.84
C GLY A 120 -9.94 0.65 -15.85
N VAL A 121 -10.53 0.92 -14.67
CA VAL A 121 -11.71 1.78 -14.53
C VAL A 121 -11.39 3.19 -15.01
N ALA A 122 -10.25 3.76 -14.61
CA ALA A 122 -9.82 5.11 -14.99
C ALA A 122 -9.64 5.22 -16.52
N ALA A 123 -8.99 4.24 -17.14
CA ALA A 123 -8.80 4.20 -18.60
C ALA A 123 -10.13 4.18 -19.36
N ALA A 124 -11.10 3.37 -18.91
CA ALA A 124 -12.43 3.33 -19.46
C ALA A 124 -13.19 4.66 -19.25
N MET A 125 -13.15 5.21 -18.02
CA MET A 125 -13.89 6.42 -17.65
C MET A 125 -13.39 7.69 -18.34
N CYS A 126 -12.17 7.70 -18.88
CA CYS A 126 -11.68 8.77 -19.77
C CYS A 126 -12.57 8.94 -21.03
N GLY A 127 -13.40 7.96 -21.38
CA GLY A 127 -14.39 8.02 -22.47
C GLY A 127 -15.84 8.10 -22.00
N SER A 128 -16.08 8.38 -20.71
CA SER A 128 -17.43 8.46 -20.15
C SER A 128 -18.27 9.55 -20.82
N SER A 129 -19.57 9.29 -20.99
CA SER A 129 -20.56 10.26 -21.45
C SER A 129 -21.01 11.24 -20.35
N ASP A 130 -20.48 11.14 -19.15
CA ASP A 130 -20.75 12.07 -18.05
C ASP A 130 -20.10 13.43 -18.33
N GLU A 131 -20.90 14.39 -18.77
CA GLU A 131 -20.43 15.74 -19.11
C GLU A 131 -19.96 16.55 -17.88
N VAL A 132 -20.37 16.18 -16.66
CA VAL A 132 -19.88 16.81 -15.43
C VAL A 132 -18.45 16.37 -15.17
N LEU A 133 -18.21 15.06 -15.17
CA LEU A 133 -16.89 14.48 -15.03
C LEU A 133 -15.91 14.98 -16.11
N LYS A 134 -16.35 14.98 -17.36
CA LYS A 134 -15.55 15.46 -18.50
C LYS A 134 -15.12 16.92 -18.30
N ARG A 135 -16.05 17.78 -17.91
CA ARG A 135 -15.79 19.20 -17.67
C ARG A 135 -14.86 19.42 -16.49
N GLU A 136 -15.06 18.66 -15.41
CA GLU A 136 -14.18 18.66 -14.24
C GLU A 136 -12.73 18.32 -14.62
N MET A 137 -12.52 17.25 -15.38
CA MET A 137 -11.18 16.80 -15.79
C MET A 137 -10.52 17.77 -16.78
N LEU A 138 -11.24 18.19 -17.83
CA LEU A 138 -10.68 19.07 -18.85
C LEU A 138 -10.44 20.50 -18.34
N SER A 139 -11.12 20.95 -17.29
CA SER A 139 -10.80 22.24 -16.66
C SER A 139 -9.42 22.25 -15.99
N GLN A 140 -8.95 21.10 -15.51
CA GLN A 140 -7.62 20.93 -14.90
C GLN A 140 -6.56 20.56 -15.95
N LEU A 141 -6.98 19.94 -17.06
CA LEU A 141 -6.12 19.44 -18.12
C LEU A 141 -6.64 19.90 -19.50
N PRO A 142 -6.49 21.20 -19.84
CA PRO A 142 -7.07 21.76 -21.06
C PRO A 142 -6.54 21.13 -22.36
N GLN A 143 -5.32 20.58 -22.33
CA GLN A 143 -4.67 19.94 -23.49
C GLN A 143 -5.07 18.46 -23.67
N ALA A 144 -5.72 17.85 -22.66
CA ALA A 144 -6.05 16.44 -22.70
C ALA A 144 -7.17 16.13 -23.73
N GLN A 145 -7.01 15.02 -24.43
CA GLN A 145 -8.01 14.51 -25.36
C GLN A 145 -8.97 13.55 -24.63
N TRP A 146 -10.27 13.89 -24.62
CA TRP A 146 -11.28 13.02 -24.03
C TRP A 146 -11.61 11.85 -24.94
N GLY A 147 -11.63 10.65 -24.37
CA GLY A 147 -11.95 9.39 -25.08
C GLY A 147 -11.42 8.20 -24.28
N ALA A 148 -12.00 7.04 -24.46
CA ALA A 148 -11.58 5.83 -23.76
C ALA A 148 -10.18 5.40 -24.17
N ARG A 149 -9.42 4.87 -23.19
CA ARG A 149 -8.16 4.14 -23.39
C ARG A 149 -8.43 2.66 -23.18
N HIS A 150 -7.59 1.84 -23.78
CA HIS A 150 -7.56 0.40 -23.51
C HIS A 150 -6.67 0.14 -22.30
N ALA A 151 -6.93 -0.94 -21.56
CA ALA A 151 -6.11 -1.27 -20.41
C ALA A 151 -5.82 -2.78 -20.32
N ILE A 152 -4.60 -3.09 -19.89
CA ILE A 152 -4.23 -4.41 -19.40
C ILE A 152 -3.89 -4.24 -17.92
N VAL A 153 -4.61 -4.93 -17.05
CA VAL A 153 -4.40 -4.88 -15.61
C VAL A 153 -4.05 -6.26 -15.08
N ASN A 154 -2.99 -6.32 -14.28
CA ASN A 154 -2.42 -7.53 -13.76
C ASN A 154 -2.28 -7.48 -12.24
N ASP A 155 -2.46 -8.61 -11.60
CA ASP A 155 -2.09 -8.81 -10.19
C ASP A 155 -1.70 -10.25 -9.96
N LEU A 156 -0.89 -10.49 -8.94
CA LEU A 156 -0.50 -11.84 -8.52
C LEU A 156 -1.67 -12.58 -7.83
N SER A 157 -2.56 -11.84 -7.17
CA SER A 157 -3.66 -12.39 -6.37
C SER A 157 -4.91 -12.65 -7.22
N PRO A 158 -5.41 -13.90 -7.26
CA PRO A 158 -6.70 -14.22 -7.85
C PRO A 158 -7.88 -13.43 -7.27
N ALA A 159 -7.84 -13.10 -5.97
CA ALA A 159 -8.87 -12.26 -5.36
C ALA A 159 -8.84 -10.83 -5.92
N ALA A 160 -7.65 -10.25 -6.11
CA ALA A 160 -7.48 -8.93 -6.69
C ALA A 160 -8.00 -8.90 -8.13
N THR A 161 -7.54 -9.83 -8.97
CA THR A 161 -7.94 -9.88 -10.38
C THR A 161 -9.42 -10.22 -10.57
N TYR A 162 -10.00 -11.04 -9.70
CA TYR A 162 -11.44 -11.27 -9.67
C TYR A 162 -12.23 -9.99 -9.35
N ILE A 163 -11.76 -9.19 -8.39
CA ILE A 163 -12.34 -7.89 -8.09
C ILE A 163 -12.17 -6.95 -9.28
N ALA A 164 -10.97 -6.89 -9.85
CA ALA A 164 -10.65 -6.03 -11.00
C ALA A 164 -11.52 -6.36 -12.23
N GLN A 165 -11.72 -7.63 -12.54
CA GLN A 165 -12.59 -8.07 -13.63
C GLN A 165 -14.04 -7.61 -13.42
N ASN A 166 -14.55 -7.69 -12.19
CA ASN A 166 -15.88 -7.23 -11.88
C ASN A 166 -16.01 -5.70 -12.01
N TYR A 167 -14.99 -4.94 -11.68
CA TYR A 167 -14.93 -3.50 -11.96
C TYR A 167 -14.78 -3.22 -13.47
N ALA A 168 -14.00 -4.00 -14.21
CA ALA A 168 -13.84 -3.83 -15.66
C ALA A 168 -15.10 -4.19 -16.47
N ASN A 169 -16.02 -4.95 -15.87
CA ASN A 169 -17.23 -5.43 -16.52
C ASN A 169 -18.50 -4.89 -15.83
N PRO A 170 -18.92 -3.64 -16.11
CA PRO A 170 -20.12 -3.05 -15.56
C PRO A 170 -21.38 -3.85 -15.94
N ILE A 171 -22.43 -3.73 -15.14
CA ILE A 171 -23.71 -4.41 -15.38
C ILE A 171 -24.46 -3.61 -16.43
N ILE A 172 -24.72 -4.22 -17.58
CA ILE A 172 -25.42 -3.58 -18.71
C ILE A 172 -26.93 -3.76 -18.56
N ASP A 173 -27.39 -4.97 -18.25
CA ASP A 173 -28.81 -5.30 -18.05
C ASP A 173 -29.11 -5.37 -16.54
N MET A 174 -29.58 -4.25 -16.01
CA MET A 174 -29.91 -4.12 -14.59
C MET A 174 -31.14 -4.89 -14.18
N ASP A 175 -32.10 -5.03 -15.08
CA ASP A 175 -33.37 -5.73 -14.80
C ASP A 175 -33.12 -7.23 -14.70
N ALA A 176 -32.42 -7.82 -15.66
CA ALA A 176 -32.01 -9.22 -15.59
C ALA A 176 -31.14 -9.54 -14.37
N PHE A 177 -30.22 -8.63 -13.98
CA PHE A 177 -29.45 -8.78 -12.76
C PHE A 177 -30.32 -8.76 -11.50
N SER A 178 -31.30 -7.85 -11.44
CA SER A 178 -32.24 -7.70 -10.32
C SER A 178 -33.09 -8.94 -10.13
N ASP A 179 -33.65 -9.47 -11.22
CA ASP A 179 -34.49 -10.67 -11.19
C ASP A 179 -33.72 -11.87 -10.72
N TYR A 180 -32.51 -12.10 -11.27
CA TYR A 180 -31.64 -13.21 -10.89
C TYR A 180 -31.18 -13.11 -9.41
N ALA A 181 -30.81 -11.92 -8.97
CA ALA A 181 -30.40 -11.69 -7.59
C ALA A 181 -31.56 -11.89 -6.60
N SER A 182 -32.76 -11.46 -6.96
CA SER A 182 -33.96 -11.62 -6.14
C SER A 182 -34.34 -13.08 -5.95
N GLU A 183 -34.28 -13.88 -7.02
CA GLU A 183 -34.57 -15.32 -6.96
C GLU A 183 -33.62 -16.02 -5.98
N ILE A 184 -32.31 -15.76 -6.05
CA ILE A 184 -31.32 -16.34 -5.17
C ILE A 184 -31.53 -15.90 -3.71
N LEU A 185 -31.75 -14.60 -3.49
CA LEU A 185 -31.97 -14.07 -2.15
C LEU A 185 -33.21 -14.66 -1.48
N GLU A 186 -34.30 -14.80 -2.21
CA GLU A 186 -35.53 -15.41 -1.68
C GLU A 186 -35.33 -16.91 -1.37
N ALA A 187 -34.59 -17.64 -2.22
CA ALA A 187 -34.24 -19.04 -1.93
C ALA A 187 -33.39 -19.16 -0.64
N CYS A 188 -32.38 -18.28 -0.46
CA CYS A 188 -31.57 -18.25 0.76
C CYS A 188 -32.40 -17.86 2.00
N LYS A 189 -33.29 -16.88 1.89
CA LYS A 189 -34.19 -16.48 2.99
C LYS A 189 -35.04 -17.64 3.46
N LYS A 190 -35.64 -18.38 2.56
CA LYS A 190 -36.47 -19.53 2.89
C LYS A 190 -35.72 -20.57 3.71
N GLU A 191 -34.45 -20.77 3.46
CA GLU A 191 -33.63 -21.77 4.15
C GLU A 191 -32.98 -21.25 5.43
N CYS A 192 -32.57 -19.97 5.50
CA CYS A 192 -31.67 -19.45 6.52
C CYS A 192 -32.29 -18.39 7.45
N SER A 193 -33.44 -17.75 7.11
CA SER A 193 -33.95 -16.61 7.92
C SER A 193 -34.28 -16.98 9.36
N TRP A 194 -34.77 -18.19 9.62
CA TRP A 194 -35.12 -18.66 10.99
C TRP A 194 -33.90 -18.59 11.94
N MET A 195 -32.69 -18.69 11.44
CA MET A 195 -31.46 -18.60 12.26
C MET A 195 -31.22 -17.17 12.79
N TYR A 196 -31.86 -16.17 12.21
CA TYR A 196 -31.74 -14.75 12.57
C TYR A 196 -33.02 -14.20 13.18
N GLU A 197 -33.86 -15.05 13.76
CA GLU A 197 -35.06 -14.66 14.49
C GLU A 197 -34.82 -14.70 16.00
N THR A 198 -35.52 -13.83 16.74
CA THR A 198 -35.53 -13.78 18.20
C THR A 198 -36.93 -13.40 18.69
N ASP A 199 -37.28 -13.80 19.91
CA ASP A 199 -38.55 -13.44 20.51
C ASP A 199 -38.52 -12.01 21.07
N HIS A 200 -39.56 -11.23 20.78
CA HIS A 200 -39.78 -9.92 21.34
C HIS A 200 -40.93 -9.98 22.35
N ASP A 201 -40.55 -10.01 23.62
CA ASP A 201 -41.51 -10.03 24.73
C ASP A 201 -42.09 -8.63 24.94
N THR A 202 -43.38 -8.47 24.77
CA THR A 202 -44.10 -7.33 25.28
C THR A 202 -45.06 -7.82 26.38
N GLU A 203 -45.03 -7.18 27.56
CA GLU A 203 -45.86 -7.46 28.72
C GLU A 203 -47.40 -7.47 28.37
N GLN A 204 -47.78 -7.15 27.14
CA GLN A 204 -49.14 -6.96 26.65
C GLN A 204 -49.59 -7.97 25.58
N SER A 205 -48.73 -8.91 25.14
CA SER A 205 -49.10 -9.85 24.08
C SER A 205 -49.10 -11.30 24.58
N LEU A 206 -50.21 -11.99 24.34
CA LEU A 206 -50.37 -13.46 24.59
C LEU A 206 -49.54 -14.33 23.62
N PHE A 207 -48.97 -13.72 22.55
CA PHE A 207 -48.12 -14.40 21.57
C PHE A 207 -46.80 -13.60 21.41
N ALA A 208 -45.68 -14.27 21.48
CA ALA A 208 -44.37 -13.66 21.20
C ALA A 208 -44.31 -13.14 19.77
N THR A 209 -44.01 -11.86 19.60
CA THR A 209 -43.77 -11.27 18.26
C THR A 209 -42.35 -11.62 17.88
N LYS A 210 -42.10 -12.13 16.65
CA LYS A 210 -40.75 -12.40 16.16
C LYS A 210 -40.07 -11.09 15.75
N GLY A 211 -38.85 -10.90 16.21
CA GLY A 211 -37.95 -9.85 15.78
C GLY A 211 -36.85 -10.44 14.88
N VAL A 212 -36.30 -9.61 13.98
CA VAL A 212 -35.17 -9.97 13.13
C VAL A 212 -33.87 -9.48 13.76
N ILE A 213 -32.96 -10.39 14.02
CA ILE A 213 -31.62 -10.08 14.57
C ILE A 213 -30.84 -9.26 13.54
N ASN A 214 -30.35 -8.09 13.95
CA ASN A 214 -29.43 -7.26 13.16
C ASN A 214 -27.99 -7.73 13.36
N TYR A 215 -27.61 -8.00 14.61
CA TYR A 215 -26.32 -8.58 14.98
C TYR A 215 -26.36 -9.19 16.38
N VAL A 216 -25.44 -10.11 16.63
CA VAL A 216 -25.16 -10.68 17.95
C VAL A 216 -23.75 -10.28 18.38
N VAL A 217 -23.58 -9.89 19.64
CA VAL A 217 -22.25 -9.64 20.21
C VAL A 217 -21.77 -10.88 20.94
N TRP A 218 -20.59 -11.34 20.56
CA TRP A 218 -19.88 -12.44 21.21
C TRP A 218 -18.70 -11.88 22.00
N SER A 219 -18.56 -12.32 23.24
CA SER A 219 -17.50 -11.95 24.16
C SER A 219 -16.56 -13.11 24.43
N ASP A 220 -15.24 -12.85 24.39
CA ASP A 220 -14.26 -13.80 24.89
C ASP A 220 -14.55 -14.14 26.37
N VAL A 221 -14.31 -15.39 26.74
CA VAL A 221 -14.36 -15.88 28.13
C VAL A 221 -12.91 -16.10 28.58
N PHE A 222 -12.55 -15.47 29.71
CA PHE A 222 -11.23 -15.56 30.29
C PHE A 222 -11.28 -16.44 31.58
N ILE A 223 -10.12 -16.87 32.03
CA ILE A 223 -9.96 -17.59 33.29
C ILE A 223 -9.24 -16.67 34.27
N CYS A 224 -9.84 -16.49 35.44
CA CYS A 224 -9.20 -15.78 36.54
C CYS A 224 -7.92 -16.50 36.99
N PRO A 225 -6.75 -15.86 36.97
CA PRO A 225 -5.49 -16.50 37.35
C PRO A 225 -5.41 -16.80 38.86
N HIS A 226 -6.28 -16.20 39.67
CA HIS A 226 -6.29 -16.40 41.15
C HIS A 226 -7.25 -17.45 41.63
N CYS A 227 -8.46 -17.53 41.05
CA CYS A 227 -9.48 -18.48 41.55
C CYS A 227 -9.96 -19.51 40.53
N GLY A 228 -9.49 -19.40 39.25
CA GLY A 228 -9.84 -20.35 38.20
C GLY A 228 -11.26 -20.18 37.62
N LYS A 229 -12.04 -19.18 38.07
CA LYS A 229 -13.39 -18.94 37.55
C LYS A 229 -13.36 -18.44 36.11
N GLU A 230 -14.28 -18.86 35.27
CA GLU A 230 -14.55 -18.31 33.95
C GLU A 230 -15.17 -16.91 34.07
N LEU A 231 -14.64 -15.94 33.30
CA LEU A 231 -14.99 -14.56 33.33
C LEU A 231 -15.44 -14.11 31.92
N ILE A 232 -16.70 -13.72 31.78
CA ILE A 232 -17.17 -13.11 30.51
C ILE A 232 -16.66 -11.69 30.45
N PHE A 233 -15.83 -11.37 29.44
CA PHE A 233 -15.14 -10.08 29.32
C PHE A 233 -16.11 -8.90 29.22
N TRP A 234 -17.24 -9.08 28.51
CA TRP A 234 -18.30 -8.09 28.42
C TRP A 234 -18.81 -7.64 29.78
N ASP A 235 -19.13 -8.59 30.66
CA ASP A 235 -19.79 -8.31 31.93
C ASP A 235 -18.90 -7.56 32.92
N LEU A 236 -17.60 -7.72 32.81
CA LEU A 236 -16.63 -7.17 33.76
C LEU A 236 -15.88 -5.95 33.28
N ALA A 237 -15.64 -5.86 31.96
CA ALA A 237 -14.80 -4.82 31.41
C ALA A 237 -15.56 -3.72 30.64
N VAL A 238 -16.82 -4.00 30.20
CA VAL A 238 -17.56 -3.05 29.37
C VAL A 238 -18.50 -2.20 30.22
N ASP A 239 -18.28 -0.89 30.21
CA ASP A 239 -19.22 0.10 30.72
C ASP A 239 -20.18 0.48 29.61
N VAL A 240 -21.35 -0.16 29.60
CA VAL A 240 -22.34 -0.02 28.52
C VAL A 240 -22.88 1.42 28.45
N GLU A 241 -23.10 2.06 29.60
CA GLU A 241 -23.67 3.41 29.65
C GLU A 241 -22.69 4.48 29.16
N ARG A 242 -21.42 4.35 29.54
CA ARG A 242 -20.36 5.28 29.12
C ARG A 242 -19.74 4.96 27.77
N GLY A 243 -20.08 3.82 27.19
CA GLY A 243 -19.52 3.36 25.91
C GLY A 243 -18.00 3.10 25.98
N LYS A 244 -17.50 2.62 27.11
CA LYS A 244 -16.07 2.43 27.35
C LYS A 244 -15.72 0.99 27.71
N ILE A 245 -14.60 0.53 27.22
CA ILE A 245 -13.97 -0.73 27.64
C ILE A 245 -12.87 -0.36 28.64
N ASN A 246 -12.97 -0.87 29.87
CA ASN A 246 -12.02 -0.60 30.93
C ASN A 246 -10.78 -1.50 30.76
N ASP A 247 -9.59 -0.90 30.92
CA ASP A 247 -8.31 -1.63 30.85
C ASP A 247 -8.12 -2.59 32.02
N THR A 248 -8.77 -2.28 33.16
CA THR A 248 -8.75 -3.10 34.37
C THR A 248 -10.16 -3.38 34.83
N PHE A 249 -10.41 -4.61 35.33
CA PHE A 249 -11.68 -5.06 35.86
C PHE A 249 -11.45 -5.94 37.09
N CYS A 250 -12.50 -6.23 37.88
CA CYS A 250 -12.40 -7.08 39.05
C CYS A 250 -13.06 -8.43 38.75
N CYS A 251 -12.46 -9.52 39.22
CA CYS A 251 -13.10 -10.83 39.24
C CYS A 251 -14.33 -10.80 40.18
N ASP A 252 -15.48 -11.19 39.68
CA ASP A 252 -16.75 -11.19 40.42
C ASP A 252 -16.79 -12.25 41.53
N SER A 253 -15.86 -13.24 41.55
CA SER A 253 -15.79 -14.30 42.54
C SER A 253 -14.78 -14.01 43.66
N CYS A 254 -13.55 -13.63 43.34
CA CYS A 254 -12.50 -13.42 44.33
C CYS A 254 -12.09 -11.93 44.52
N GLY A 255 -12.71 -11.01 43.83
CA GLY A 255 -12.44 -9.56 43.95
C GLY A 255 -11.09 -9.10 43.42
N SER A 256 -10.25 -9.99 42.91
CA SER A 256 -8.91 -9.63 42.37
C SER A 256 -9.01 -8.67 41.19
N ARG A 257 -8.20 -7.60 41.21
CA ARG A 257 -8.11 -6.66 40.11
C ARG A 257 -7.21 -7.22 39.00
N LEU A 258 -7.72 -7.23 37.79
CA LEU A 258 -7.12 -7.91 36.64
C LEU A 258 -7.01 -7.00 35.46
N LYS A 259 -6.04 -7.26 34.57
CA LYS A 259 -5.99 -6.77 33.21
C LYS A 259 -6.25 -7.91 32.25
N LYS A 260 -6.77 -7.61 31.08
CA LYS A 260 -7.00 -8.60 30.02
C LYS A 260 -5.75 -9.45 29.71
N GLY A 261 -4.56 -8.84 29.72
CA GLY A 261 -3.29 -9.52 29.44
C GLY A 261 -2.85 -10.53 30.53
N ASP A 262 -3.40 -10.42 31.74
CA ASP A 262 -3.08 -11.30 32.88
C ASP A 262 -3.89 -12.60 32.85
N CYS A 263 -4.94 -12.65 32.03
CA CYS A 263 -5.91 -13.75 31.99
C CYS A 263 -5.71 -14.62 30.75
N ALA A 264 -5.67 -15.93 30.93
CA ALA A 264 -5.77 -16.90 29.85
C ALA A 264 -7.20 -16.95 29.30
N ARG A 265 -7.38 -17.17 27.97
CA ARG A 265 -8.72 -17.48 27.44
C ARG A 265 -9.17 -18.86 27.82
N ALA A 266 -10.41 -19.00 28.26
CA ALA A 266 -11.07 -20.29 28.44
C ALA A 266 -11.09 -21.04 27.10
N LYS A 267 -11.06 -22.35 27.14
CA LYS A 267 -11.05 -23.21 25.95
C LYS A 267 -12.34 -24.02 25.86
N ALA A 268 -12.80 -24.21 24.63
CA ALA A 268 -13.91 -25.08 24.27
C ALA A 268 -13.41 -26.14 23.28
N LEU A 269 -13.93 -27.36 23.39
CA LEU A 269 -13.71 -28.43 22.43
C LEU A 269 -14.97 -28.55 21.58
N GLU A 270 -14.81 -28.40 20.27
CA GLU A 270 -15.90 -28.46 19.29
C GLU A 270 -15.56 -29.49 18.21
N TYR A 271 -16.55 -30.26 17.78
CA TYR A 271 -16.37 -31.14 16.62
C TYR A 271 -16.42 -30.34 15.34
N ASP A 272 -15.34 -30.38 14.60
CA ASP A 272 -15.21 -29.72 13.31
C ASP A 272 -15.55 -30.72 12.22
N GLU A 273 -16.70 -30.51 11.60
CA GLU A 273 -17.23 -31.34 10.54
C GLU A 273 -16.35 -31.29 9.24
N GLY A 274 -15.81 -30.12 8.91
CA GLY A 274 -14.94 -29.95 7.73
C GLY A 274 -13.61 -30.69 7.87
N LEU A 275 -13.13 -30.87 9.12
CA LEU A 275 -11.89 -31.58 9.44
C LEU A 275 -12.10 -32.99 9.97
N GLU A 276 -13.36 -33.37 10.21
CA GLU A 276 -13.77 -34.67 10.81
C GLU A 276 -13.05 -34.99 12.12
N ARG A 277 -12.78 -33.95 12.95
CA ARG A 277 -12.07 -34.09 14.23
C ARG A 277 -12.50 -33.04 15.23
N THR A 278 -12.23 -33.30 16.49
CA THR A 278 -12.42 -32.35 17.59
C THR A 278 -11.26 -31.32 17.56
N VAL A 279 -11.60 -30.05 17.60
CA VAL A 279 -10.67 -28.91 17.60
C VAL A 279 -10.88 -28.09 18.87
N GLN A 280 -9.81 -27.49 19.38
CA GLN A 280 -9.83 -26.61 20.54
C GLN A 280 -9.85 -25.15 20.14
N PHE A 281 -10.92 -24.46 20.52
CA PHE A 281 -11.08 -23.02 20.30
C PHE A 281 -11.04 -22.24 21.62
N SER A 282 -10.83 -20.91 21.50
CA SER A 282 -11.15 -20.03 22.65
C SER A 282 -12.65 -19.92 22.79
N LYS A 283 -13.12 -20.11 24.04
CA LYS A 283 -14.53 -20.03 24.38
C LYS A 283 -15.05 -18.60 24.20
N GLN A 284 -16.18 -18.46 23.53
CA GLN A 284 -16.92 -17.21 23.38
C GLN A 284 -18.35 -17.41 23.88
N ALA A 285 -18.94 -16.35 24.44
CA ALA A 285 -20.32 -16.34 24.91
C ALA A 285 -21.12 -15.23 24.20
N PRO A 286 -22.36 -15.48 23.76
CA PRO A 286 -23.24 -14.41 23.23
C PRO A 286 -23.73 -13.55 24.40
N VAL A 287 -23.59 -12.24 24.32
CA VAL A 287 -23.83 -11.30 25.42
C VAL A 287 -24.89 -10.23 25.13
N LEU A 288 -25.12 -9.95 23.87
CA LEU A 288 -26.08 -8.94 23.43
C LEU A 288 -26.65 -9.33 22.06
N ILE A 289 -27.97 -9.22 21.92
CA ILE A 289 -28.68 -9.31 20.63
C ILE A 289 -29.29 -7.94 20.33
N ASN A 290 -28.92 -7.35 19.18
CA ASN A 290 -29.58 -6.19 18.62
C ASN A 290 -30.52 -6.68 17.52
N TYR A 291 -31.80 -6.34 17.60
CA TYR A 291 -32.83 -6.82 16.68
C TYR A 291 -33.87 -5.77 16.35
N SER A 292 -34.62 -6.00 15.30
CA SER A 292 -35.67 -5.11 14.82
C SER A 292 -37.04 -5.77 14.83
N VAL A 293 -38.08 -5.01 15.23
CA VAL A 293 -39.49 -5.37 15.03
C VAL A 293 -40.09 -4.25 14.21
N GLY A 294 -40.41 -4.55 12.97
CA GLY A 294 -40.77 -3.50 11.97
C GLY A 294 -39.57 -2.52 11.81
N THR A 295 -39.83 -1.23 12.03
CA THR A 295 -38.80 -0.18 11.92
C THR A 295 -38.08 0.15 13.23
N LYS A 296 -38.53 -0.40 14.34
CA LYS A 296 -37.93 -0.11 15.66
C LYS A 296 -36.83 -1.10 16.00
N ARG A 297 -35.74 -0.60 16.59
CA ARG A 297 -34.61 -1.39 17.06
C ARG A 297 -34.67 -1.58 18.57
N PHE A 298 -34.29 -2.78 19.00
CA PHE A 298 -34.24 -3.21 20.39
C PHE A 298 -32.94 -3.93 20.69
N GLU A 299 -32.60 -4.03 21.99
CA GLU A 299 -31.46 -4.79 22.49
C GLU A 299 -31.89 -5.64 23.68
N LYS A 300 -31.40 -6.86 23.76
CA LYS A 300 -31.59 -7.75 24.89
C LYS A 300 -30.37 -8.64 25.13
N ARG A 301 -30.24 -9.18 26.31
CA ARG A 301 -29.38 -10.35 26.54
C ARG A 301 -30.06 -11.58 25.90
N PRO A 302 -29.25 -12.53 25.38
CA PRO A 302 -29.79 -13.80 24.90
C PRO A 302 -30.54 -14.50 26.03
N ASP A 303 -31.79 -14.87 25.76
CA ASP A 303 -32.63 -15.69 26.66
C ASP A 303 -32.48 -17.18 26.36
N GLU A 304 -33.25 -18.04 27.09
CA GLU A 304 -33.19 -19.47 26.92
C GLU A 304 -33.59 -19.93 25.50
N THR A 305 -34.53 -19.25 24.88
CA THR A 305 -34.95 -19.53 23.51
C THR A 305 -33.85 -19.22 22.50
N ASP A 306 -33.19 -18.04 22.65
CA ASP A 306 -32.06 -17.64 21.82
C ASP A 306 -30.88 -18.61 21.94
N LEU A 307 -30.57 -19.02 23.18
CA LEU A 307 -29.50 -19.98 23.47
C LEU A 307 -29.82 -21.37 22.89
N ALA A 308 -31.08 -21.82 22.93
CA ALA A 308 -31.52 -23.08 22.31
C ALA A 308 -31.40 -23.03 20.77
N ILE A 309 -31.70 -21.87 20.13
CA ILE A 309 -31.49 -21.67 18.68
C ILE A 309 -29.99 -21.72 18.36
N ILE A 310 -29.15 -21.03 19.12
CA ILE A 310 -27.69 -21.04 18.93
C ILE A 310 -27.15 -22.48 19.08
N ASP A 311 -27.54 -23.20 20.12
CA ASP A 311 -27.12 -24.58 20.35
C ASP A 311 -27.55 -25.52 19.20
N ARG A 312 -28.80 -25.38 18.73
CA ARG A 312 -29.30 -26.11 17.57
C ARG A 312 -28.41 -25.84 16.33
N ILE A 313 -28.05 -24.57 16.06
CA ILE A 313 -27.21 -24.17 14.92
C ILE A 313 -25.80 -24.79 15.04
N LEU A 314 -25.21 -24.78 16.25
CA LEU A 314 -23.88 -25.36 16.49
C LEU A 314 -23.82 -26.85 16.14
N HIS A 315 -24.92 -27.59 16.38
CA HIS A 315 -25.00 -29.02 16.10
C HIS A 315 -25.54 -29.36 14.69
N MET A 316 -25.91 -28.37 13.88
CA MET A 316 -26.40 -28.64 12.52
C MET A 316 -25.27 -29.07 11.58
N HIS A 317 -25.59 -30.05 10.73
CA HIS A 317 -24.80 -30.39 9.58
C HIS A 317 -24.89 -29.26 8.54
N ILE A 318 -23.78 -28.94 7.85
CA ILE A 318 -23.73 -27.96 6.75
C ILE A 318 -23.88 -28.69 5.42
N PRO A 319 -25.07 -28.62 4.75
CA PRO A 319 -25.31 -29.38 3.53
C PRO A 319 -24.76 -28.71 2.25
N TYR A 320 -23.97 -27.65 2.40
CA TYR A 320 -23.44 -26.82 1.32
C TYR A 320 -21.91 -26.86 1.32
N PRO A 321 -21.27 -26.70 0.15
CA PRO A 321 -19.80 -26.60 0.08
C PRO A 321 -19.33 -25.28 0.72
N TYR A 322 -18.27 -25.35 1.50
CA TYR A 322 -17.57 -24.19 2.09
C TYR A 322 -16.07 -24.46 2.16
N PRO A 323 -15.23 -23.41 2.22
CA PRO A 323 -13.78 -23.57 2.26
C PRO A 323 -13.30 -24.13 3.59
N VAL A 324 -12.42 -25.15 3.51
CA VAL A 324 -11.79 -25.80 4.68
C VAL A 324 -10.26 -25.73 4.65
N GLU A 325 -9.72 -24.84 3.85
CA GLU A 325 -8.28 -24.67 3.67
C GLU A 325 -7.59 -24.26 4.95
N GLU A 326 -6.40 -24.83 5.18
CA GLU A 326 -5.50 -24.45 6.27
C GLU A 326 -4.89 -23.06 6.00
N LEU A 327 -4.83 -22.24 7.06
CA LEU A 327 -4.22 -20.92 7.01
C LEU A 327 -2.72 -21.04 6.76
N PRO A 328 -2.15 -20.24 5.85
CA PRO A 328 -0.72 -20.20 5.67
C PRO A 328 -0.01 -19.74 6.96
N ASN A 329 1.26 -20.06 7.08
CA ASN A 329 2.09 -19.50 8.14
C ASN A 329 2.49 -18.08 7.75
N GLY A 330 2.27 -17.11 8.65
CA GLY A 330 2.55 -15.71 8.38
C GLY A 330 2.21 -14.80 9.54
N TYR A 331 2.64 -13.56 9.44
CA TYR A 331 2.46 -12.53 10.47
C TYR A 331 0.99 -12.33 10.85
N ASN A 332 0.10 -12.25 9.85
CA ASN A 332 -1.32 -11.99 10.09
C ASN A 332 -2.09 -13.20 10.58
N THR A 333 -1.64 -14.42 10.28
CA THR A 333 -2.30 -15.66 10.70
C THR A 333 -1.89 -16.11 12.09
N GLU A 334 -0.79 -15.59 12.63
CA GLU A 334 -0.25 -15.97 13.94
C GLU A 334 -1.20 -15.58 15.09
N GLN A 335 -1.76 -14.38 15.08
CA GLN A 335 -2.66 -13.94 16.16
C GLN A 335 -3.95 -14.77 16.22
N PRO A 336 -4.68 -15.02 15.12
CA PRO A 336 -5.84 -15.93 15.14
C PRO A 336 -5.51 -17.35 15.62
N LYS A 337 -4.40 -17.93 15.14
CA LYS A 337 -3.94 -19.26 15.54
C LYS A 337 -3.66 -19.32 17.04
N ARG A 338 -2.81 -18.42 17.54
CA ARG A 338 -2.38 -18.41 18.94
C ARG A 338 -3.48 -18.04 19.91
N SER A 339 -4.27 -17.00 19.59
CA SER A 339 -5.25 -16.46 20.55
C SER A 339 -6.56 -17.22 20.55
N HIS A 340 -7.04 -17.69 19.40
CA HIS A 340 -8.37 -18.29 19.26
C HIS A 340 -8.36 -19.74 18.79
N GLY A 341 -7.21 -20.25 18.31
CA GLY A 341 -7.11 -21.63 17.79
C GLY A 341 -7.61 -21.75 16.34
N PHE A 342 -7.69 -20.64 15.61
CA PHE A 342 -8.15 -20.65 14.20
C PHE A 342 -7.02 -21.10 13.30
N THR A 343 -7.12 -22.29 12.76
CA THR A 343 -6.14 -22.90 11.87
C THR A 343 -6.61 -23.01 10.42
N HIS A 344 -7.92 -22.87 10.17
CA HIS A 344 -8.54 -23.00 8.85
C HIS A 344 -9.47 -21.82 8.56
N VAL A 345 -9.82 -21.60 7.30
CA VAL A 345 -10.63 -20.46 6.87
C VAL A 345 -12.02 -20.44 7.52
N HIS A 346 -12.70 -21.57 7.57
CA HIS A 346 -14.06 -21.64 8.15
C HIS A 346 -14.11 -21.30 9.63
N HIS A 347 -13.01 -21.39 10.39
CA HIS A 347 -12.94 -20.99 11.80
C HIS A 347 -13.16 -19.49 12.02
N PHE A 348 -12.93 -18.68 10.98
CA PHE A 348 -13.19 -17.24 11.04
C PHE A 348 -14.68 -16.90 11.10
N TYR A 349 -15.56 -17.82 10.76
CA TYR A 349 -17.02 -17.60 10.77
C TYR A 349 -17.67 -18.18 12.02
N THR A 350 -18.79 -17.59 12.42
CA THR A 350 -19.71 -18.29 13.31
C THR A 350 -20.42 -19.38 12.50
N LYS A 351 -20.85 -20.45 13.16
CA LYS A 351 -21.54 -21.56 12.46
C LYS A 351 -22.77 -21.05 11.67
N ARG A 352 -23.53 -20.10 12.25
CA ARG A 352 -24.68 -19.44 11.63
C ARG A 352 -24.32 -18.76 10.32
N ASN A 353 -23.31 -17.88 10.36
CA ASN A 353 -22.87 -17.15 9.18
C ASN A 353 -22.23 -18.06 8.14
N LEU A 354 -21.51 -19.10 8.57
CA LEU A 354 -20.93 -20.09 7.66
C LEU A 354 -22.01 -20.84 6.88
N ILE A 355 -23.07 -21.33 7.57
CA ILE A 355 -24.21 -22.02 6.93
C ILE A 355 -24.89 -21.10 5.92
N ALA A 356 -25.21 -19.86 6.30
CA ALA A 356 -25.91 -18.91 5.45
C ALA A 356 -25.06 -18.48 4.23
N LEU A 357 -23.76 -18.27 4.43
CA LEU A 357 -22.84 -17.91 3.35
C LEU A 357 -22.61 -19.07 2.39
N ALA A 358 -22.47 -20.30 2.89
CA ALA A 358 -22.36 -21.53 2.11
C ALA A 358 -23.64 -21.81 1.30
N CYS A 359 -24.80 -21.57 1.90
CA CYS A 359 -26.10 -21.63 1.20
C CYS A 359 -26.14 -20.66 0.01
N PHE A 360 -25.73 -19.42 0.22
CA PHE A 360 -25.68 -18.42 -0.85
C PHE A 360 -24.65 -18.82 -1.94
N TYR A 361 -23.46 -19.24 -1.53
CA TYR A 361 -22.40 -19.69 -2.43
C TYR A 361 -22.86 -20.86 -3.33
N SER A 362 -23.62 -21.82 -2.76
CA SER A 362 -24.12 -22.99 -3.52
C SER A 362 -25.12 -22.66 -4.63
N LYS A 363 -25.74 -21.47 -4.57
CA LYS A 363 -26.79 -21.04 -5.51
C LYS A 363 -26.29 -20.06 -6.58
N ILE A 364 -25.05 -19.58 -6.48
CA ILE A 364 -24.50 -18.61 -7.41
C ILE A 364 -23.43 -19.21 -8.30
N ASP A 365 -23.27 -18.60 -9.48
CA ASP A 365 -22.12 -18.80 -10.33
C ASP A 365 -21.13 -17.64 -10.11
N MET A 366 -19.92 -17.95 -9.65
CA MET A 366 -18.89 -16.97 -9.36
C MET A 366 -18.42 -16.19 -10.59
N SER A 367 -18.63 -16.71 -11.81
CA SER A 367 -18.33 -15.95 -13.04
C SER A 367 -19.32 -14.82 -13.30
N ASN A 368 -20.48 -14.80 -12.63
CA ASN A 368 -21.53 -13.80 -12.77
C ASN A 368 -21.34 -12.63 -11.81
N ALA A 369 -21.99 -11.50 -12.13
CA ALA A 369 -21.92 -10.27 -11.35
C ALA A 369 -22.31 -10.44 -9.87
N ILE A 370 -23.15 -11.42 -9.53
CA ILE A 370 -23.61 -11.69 -8.16
C ILE A 370 -22.47 -12.26 -7.27
N GLY A 371 -21.51 -12.99 -7.85
CA GLY A 371 -20.33 -13.48 -7.13
C GLY A 371 -19.52 -12.35 -6.48
N PHE A 372 -19.56 -11.17 -7.06
CA PHE A 372 -18.92 -9.97 -6.51
C PHE A 372 -19.55 -9.50 -5.19
N ALA A 373 -20.84 -9.75 -4.99
CA ALA A 373 -21.49 -9.48 -3.71
C ALA A 373 -21.01 -10.45 -2.62
N LEU A 374 -20.75 -11.73 -2.95
CA LEU A 374 -20.19 -12.71 -2.02
C LEU A 374 -18.80 -12.30 -1.54
N THR A 375 -17.87 -11.99 -2.44
CA THR A 375 -16.52 -11.55 -2.06
C THR A 375 -16.54 -10.27 -1.23
N LYS A 376 -17.45 -9.34 -1.52
CA LYS A 376 -17.63 -8.13 -0.72
C LYS A 376 -17.98 -8.44 0.73
N VAL A 377 -18.83 -9.43 0.99
CA VAL A 377 -19.32 -9.72 2.35
C VAL A 377 -18.47 -10.75 3.08
N ALA A 378 -17.76 -11.62 2.37
CA ALA A 378 -17.04 -12.76 2.96
C ALA A 378 -16.10 -12.37 4.12
N SER A 379 -15.34 -11.29 3.98
CA SER A 379 -14.46 -10.80 5.05
C SER A 379 -15.22 -10.12 6.20
N HIS A 380 -16.35 -9.47 5.92
CA HIS A 380 -17.13 -8.73 6.91
C HIS A 380 -18.00 -9.64 7.79
N LEU A 381 -18.35 -10.83 7.31
CA LEU A 381 -19.14 -11.81 8.06
C LEU A 381 -18.28 -12.68 8.97
N THR A 382 -16.98 -12.41 9.03
CA THR A 382 -16.05 -13.11 9.92
C THR A 382 -16.08 -12.59 11.36
N LYS A 383 -15.53 -13.36 12.28
CA LYS A 383 -15.26 -12.97 13.67
C LYS A 383 -14.22 -11.83 13.81
N GLN A 384 -13.69 -11.30 12.70
CA GLN A 384 -12.85 -10.10 12.68
C GLN A 384 -13.65 -8.81 12.89
N TYR A 385 -14.96 -8.85 12.72
CA TYR A 385 -15.80 -7.67 12.82
C TYR A 385 -15.86 -7.17 14.27
N ARG A 386 -15.25 -6.00 14.54
CA ARG A 386 -15.17 -5.41 15.88
C ARG A 386 -16.47 -4.74 16.28
N LEU A 387 -16.86 -4.91 17.54
CA LEU A 387 -17.85 -4.04 18.17
C LEU A 387 -17.20 -2.68 18.48
N THR A 388 -17.85 -1.60 18.10
CA THR A 388 -17.39 -0.22 18.36
C THR A 388 -18.50 0.60 18.99
N TYR A 389 -18.11 1.61 19.77
CA TYR A 389 -19.02 2.62 20.31
C TYR A 389 -18.78 3.94 19.57
N MET A 390 -19.78 4.44 18.90
CA MET A 390 -19.72 5.70 18.15
C MET A 390 -21.06 6.43 18.25
N ASN A 391 -21.02 7.77 18.31
CA ASN A 391 -22.23 8.61 18.35
C ASN A 391 -23.26 8.20 19.44
N GLY A 392 -22.79 7.78 20.60
CA GLY A 392 -23.64 7.39 21.71
C GLY A 392 -24.24 5.98 21.64
N CYS A 393 -23.85 5.15 20.65
CA CYS A 393 -24.42 3.81 20.46
C CYS A 393 -23.34 2.74 20.30
N TRP A 394 -23.54 1.58 20.93
CA TRP A 394 -22.80 0.37 20.63
C TRP A 394 -23.19 -0.20 19.27
N GLY A 395 -22.23 -0.76 18.57
CA GLY A 395 -22.46 -1.35 17.25
C GLY A 395 -22.62 -0.34 16.11
N ALA A 396 -22.56 0.98 16.40
CA ALA A 396 -22.47 1.98 15.34
C ALA A 396 -21.06 1.95 14.74
N GLY A 397 -20.97 1.82 13.40
CA GLY A 397 -19.67 1.66 12.71
C GLY A 397 -19.03 0.30 12.97
N GLY A 398 -17.69 0.24 12.90
CA GLY A 398 -16.91 -0.97 13.04
C GLY A 398 -16.63 -1.66 11.71
N GLY A 399 -16.01 -2.82 11.79
CA GLY A 399 -15.58 -3.65 10.66
C GLY A 399 -14.31 -4.42 11.01
N PRO A 400 -13.86 -5.31 10.14
CA PRO A 400 -12.53 -5.88 10.20
C PRO A 400 -11.47 -4.77 10.20
N MET A 401 -10.39 -4.94 10.95
CA MET A 401 -9.27 -4.01 10.88
C MET A 401 -8.58 -4.16 9.53
N SER A 402 -8.38 -3.05 8.82
CA SER A 402 -7.66 -3.06 7.55
C SER A 402 -6.21 -3.52 7.74
N GLY A 403 -5.71 -4.35 6.83
CA GLY A 403 -4.32 -4.83 6.79
C GLY A 403 -3.96 -5.84 7.89
N THR A 404 -4.93 -6.55 8.45
CA THR A 404 -4.69 -7.61 9.44
C THR A 404 -5.86 -8.60 9.49
N LEU A 405 -5.58 -9.82 9.97
CA LEU A 405 -6.59 -10.85 10.27
C LEU A 405 -6.93 -10.90 11.78
N TYR A 406 -6.79 -9.80 12.47
CA TYR A 406 -6.97 -9.69 13.92
C TYR A 406 -8.38 -10.07 14.37
N ILE A 407 -8.48 -10.95 15.40
CA ILE A 407 -9.72 -11.33 16.07
C ILE A 407 -9.85 -10.55 17.37
N PRO A 408 -10.88 -9.70 17.52
CA PRO A 408 -11.12 -8.93 18.74
C PRO A 408 -11.77 -9.79 19.83
N SER A 409 -11.70 -9.33 21.10
CA SER A 409 -12.40 -10.00 22.21
C SER A 409 -13.90 -9.73 22.28
N LEU A 410 -14.37 -8.72 21.53
CA LEU A 410 -15.80 -8.44 21.34
C LEU A 410 -16.09 -8.47 19.84
N VAL A 411 -16.70 -9.55 19.41
CA VAL A 411 -17.03 -9.82 18.01
C VAL A 411 -18.47 -9.43 17.74
N LYS A 412 -18.71 -8.72 16.64
CA LYS A 412 -20.04 -8.38 16.14
C LYS A 412 -20.41 -9.32 14.99
N GLU A 413 -21.23 -10.32 15.26
CA GLU A 413 -21.78 -11.22 14.25
C GLU A 413 -22.95 -10.55 13.53
N LEU A 414 -22.76 -10.14 12.29
CA LEU A 414 -23.81 -9.50 11.48
C LEU A 414 -24.82 -10.52 10.95
N ASN A 415 -26.04 -10.07 10.72
CA ASN A 415 -27.02 -10.85 9.98
C ASN A 415 -26.61 -10.92 8.49
N MET A 416 -26.22 -12.12 8.05
CA MET A 416 -25.75 -12.37 6.70
C MET A 416 -26.83 -12.01 5.65
N MET A 417 -28.09 -12.31 5.91
CA MET A 417 -29.17 -12.09 4.92
C MET A 417 -29.35 -10.61 4.59
N SER A 418 -29.41 -9.76 5.62
CA SER A 418 -29.51 -8.32 5.43
C SER A 418 -28.25 -7.75 4.77
N PHE A 419 -27.09 -8.26 5.16
CA PHE A 419 -25.81 -7.74 4.69
C PHE A 419 -25.53 -8.09 3.22
N ILE A 420 -25.94 -9.28 2.74
CA ILE A 420 -25.83 -9.66 1.34
C ILE A 420 -26.83 -8.90 0.46
N GLU A 421 -28.04 -8.64 0.94
CA GLU A 421 -28.99 -7.78 0.23
C GLU A 421 -28.42 -6.39 -0.02
N ASP A 422 -27.80 -5.79 0.98
CA ASP A 422 -27.16 -4.49 0.84
C ASP A 422 -25.93 -4.55 -0.09
N ALA A 423 -25.19 -5.66 -0.07
CA ALA A 423 -24.09 -5.87 -1.00
C ALA A 423 -24.56 -6.00 -2.45
N VAL A 424 -25.69 -6.68 -2.70
CA VAL A 424 -26.33 -6.77 -4.01
C VAL A 424 -26.81 -5.40 -4.47
N LYS A 425 -27.52 -4.63 -3.61
CA LYS A 425 -27.98 -3.26 -3.92
C LYS A 425 -26.83 -2.34 -4.34
N VAL A 426 -25.66 -2.49 -3.72
CA VAL A 426 -24.50 -1.67 -4.10
C VAL A 426 -24.00 -1.99 -5.52
N GLN A 427 -24.26 -3.20 -6.06
CA GLN A 427 -23.87 -3.55 -7.42
C GLN A 427 -24.56 -2.69 -8.49
N TYR A 428 -25.73 -2.11 -8.22
CA TYR A 428 -26.39 -1.18 -9.14
C TYR A 428 -25.54 0.07 -9.47
N LYS A 429 -24.52 0.38 -8.65
CA LYS A 429 -23.53 1.43 -8.94
C LYS A 429 -22.53 1.05 -10.04
N ARG A 430 -22.51 -0.21 -10.48
CA ARG A 430 -21.69 -0.69 -11.61
C ARG A 430 -22.29 -0.34 -12.97
N ASN A 431 -23.20 0.60 -13.04
CA ASN A 431 -23.71 1.16 -14.27
C ASN A 431 -22.87 2.39 -14.68
N TYR A 432 -21.74 2.15 -15.30
CA TYR A 432 -20.83 3.16 -15.82
C TYR A 432 -20.24 2.74 -17.19
N HIS A 433 -19.45 3.62 -17.81
CA HIS A 433 -18.92 3.39 -19.14
C HIS A 433 -18.05 2.12 -19.18
N LYS A 434 -18.35 1.21 -20.10
CA LYS A 434 -17.58 -0.01 -20.35
C LYS A 434 -16.43 0.28 -21.30
N GLY A 435 -15.20 0.01 -20.87
CA GLY A 435 -14.01 0.06 -21.70
C GLY A 435 -13.52 -1.30 -22.15
N ASN A 436 -12.49 -1.32 -22.99
CA ASN A 436 -11.76 -2.55 -23.32
C ASN A 436 -10.64 -2.73 -22.28
N VAL A 437 -10.92 -3.54 -21.27
CA VAL A 437 -10.00 -3.86 -20.19
C VAL A 437 -9.77 -5.35 -20.17
N LEU A 438 -8.50 -5.76 -20.26
CA LEU A 438 -8.09 -7.15 -20.11
C LEU A 438 -7.46 -7.34 -18.73
N VAL A 439 -7.87 -8.38 -18.03
CA VAL A 439 -7.40 -8.73 -16.69
C VAL A 439 -6.63 -10.04 -16.74
N THR A 440 -5.45 -10.09 -16.12
CA THR A 440 -4.61 -11.27 -16.06
C THR A 440 -4.11 -11.53 -14.65
N THR A 441 -3.87 -12.80 -14.29
CA THR A 441 -3.43 -13.20 -12.95
C THR A 441 -2.05 -13.87 -13.04
N GLN A 442 -0.98 -13.09 -12.75
CA GLN A 442 0.41 -13.58 -12.80
C GLN A 442 1.35 -12.65 -12.07
N SER A 443 2.62 -13.04 -11.95
CA SER A 443 3.65 -12.13 -11.44
C SER A 443 4.05 -11.09 -12.48
N THR A 444 4.24 -9.86 -12.02
CA THR A 444 4.83 -8.78 -12.84
C THR A 444 6.32 -8.99 -13.14
N THR A 445 6.95 -9.95 -12.47
CA THR A 445 8.35 -10.34 -12.75
C THR A 445 8.52 -11.11 -14.06
N ASP A 446 7.41 -11.57 -14.66
CA ASP A 446 7.38 -12.32 -15.94
C ASP A 446 6.16 -11.91 -16.75
N LEU A 447 6.37 -11.03 -17.72
CA LEU A 447 5.36 -10.52 -18.66
C LEU A 447 5.65 -10.98 -20.10
N ALA A 448 6.21 -12.18 -20.28
CA ALA A 448 6.69 -12.67 -21.57
C ALA A 448 5.63 -12.68 -22.69
N GLN A 449 4.32 -12.74 -22.35
CA GLN A 449 3.22 -12.67 -23.33
C GLN A 449 3.06 -11.28 -23.94
N ILE A 450 3.52 -10.21 -23.25
CA ILE A 450 3.43 -8.84 -23.73
C ILE A 450 4.66 -8.54 -24.59
N PRO A 451 4.49 -8.16 -25.87
CA PRO A 451 5.61 -7.82 -26.74
C PRO A 451 6.40 -6.59 -26.22
N ASN A 452 7.67 -6.52 -26.62
CA ASN A 452 8.48 -5.32 -26.38
C ASN A 452 7.84 -4.10 -27.03
N ASN A 453 7.98 -2.92 -26.39
CA ASN A 453 7.56 -1.64 -26.95
C ASN A 453 6.09 -1.62 -27.43
N SER A 454 5.18 -2.22 -26.64
CA SER A 454 3.76 -2.37 -27.03
C SER A 454 2.80 -1.54 -26.16
N ILE A 455 3.24 -1.04 -25.01
CA ILE A 455 2.44 -0.29 -24.05
C ILE A 455 2.72 1.22 -24.16
N ASP A 456 1.67 2.04 -24.15
CA ASP A 456 1.78 3.49 -24.28
C ASP A 456 2.03 4.21 -22.96
N TYR A 457 1.50 3.67 -21.85
CA TYR A 457 1.66 4.27 -20.54
C TYR A 457 1.51 3.23 -19.42
N ILE A 458 2.27 3.40 -18.35
CA ILE A 458 2.16 2.56 -17.14
C ILE A 458 1.79 3.44 -15.95
N PHE A 459 0.70 3.07 -15.26
CA PHE A 459 0.40 3.54 -13.91
C PHE A 459 0.43 2.35 -12.97
N THR A 460 1.15 2.43 -11.85
CA THR A 460 1.29 1.28 -10.96
C THR A 460 1.43 1.68 -9.49
N ASP A 461 0.82 0.90 -8.60
CA ASP A 461 0.86 1.05 -7.12
C ASP A 461 1.46 -0.25 -6.54
N PRO A 462 2.81 -0.40 -6.56
CA PRO A 462 3.46 -1.64 -6.14
C PRO A 462 3.39 -1.84 -4.63
N PRO A 463 3.58 -3.06 -4.11
CA PRO A 463 3.63 -3.33 -2.68
C PRO A 463 4.73 -2.51 -1.96
N PHE A 464 4.39 -1.93 -0.79
CA PHE A 464 5.26 -1.01 -0.04
C PHE A 464 6.15 -1.74 0.99
N GLY A 465 6.89 -2.78 0.58
CA GLY A 465 7.78 -3.53 1.46
C GLY A 465 7.03 -4.37 2.50
N GLN A 466 7.12 -4.03 3.80
CA GLN A 466 6.56 -4.81 4.91
C GLN A 466 5.16 -4.33 5.37
N ASN A 467 4.51 -3.43 4.65
CA ASN A 467 3.26 -2.82 5.11
C ASN A 467 2.08 -3.77 5.10
N LEU A 468 1.91 -4.56 4.05
CA LEU A 468 0.80 -5.48 3.84
C LEU A 468 1.31 -6.81 3.27
N MET A 469 0.85 -7.91 3.84
CA MET A 469 1.12 -9.28 3.38
C MET A 469 -0.10 -9.76 2.59
N TYR A 470 -0.16 -9.40 1.29
CA TYR A 470 -1.36 -9.56 0.47
C TYR A 470 -1.81 -11.01 0.36
N SER A 471 -0.91 -11.97 0.16
CA SER A 471 -1.26 -13.39 0.08
C SER A 471 -1.88 -13.96 1.37
N GLU A 472 -1.48 -13.42 2.55
CA GLU A 472 -2.09 -13.78 3.83
C GLU A 472 -3.48 -13.16 3.99
N LEU A 473 -3.62 -11.87 3.64
CA LEU A 473 -4.85 -11.10 3.83
C LEU A 473 -5.95 -11.49 2.84
N ASN A 474 -5.58 -11.83 1.59
CA ASN A 474 -6.50 -12.23 0.55
C ASN A 474 -6.94 -13.70 0.68
N PHE A 475 -6.28 -14.48 1.53
CA PHE A 475 -6.50 -15.93 1.64
C PHE A 475 -7.95 -16.30 1.94
N ILE A 476 -8.66 -15.50 2.76
CA ILE A 476 -10.09 -15.73 3.06
C ILE A 476 -10.94 -15.60 1.78
N TRP A 477 -10.69 -14.61 0.92
CA TRP A 477 -11.40 -14.46 -0.36
C TRP A 477 -11.04 -15.58 -1.33
N GLU A 478 -9.74 -15.88 -1.43
CA GLU A 478 -9.20 -16.88 -2.35
C GLU A 478 -9.68 -18.31 -2.03
N ALA A 479 -9.93 -18.60 -0.77
CA ALA A 479 -10.53 -19.87 -0.37
C ALA A 479 -11.97 -20.03 -0.91
N TRP A 480 -12.79 -18.99 -0.91
CA TRP A 480 -14.10 -18.99 -1.53
C TRP A 480 -14.04 -19.05 -3.07
N LEU A 481 -12.97 -18.49 -3.67
CA LEU A 481 -12.72 -18.57 -5.11
C LEU A 481 -12.11 -19.89 -5.57
N LYS A 482 -11.59 -20.71 -4.66
CA LYS A 482 -10.86 -21.97 -4.90
C LYS A 482 -9.58 -21.84 -5.72
N VAL A 483 -9.16 -20.62 -5.97
CA VAL A 483 -7.91 -20.29 -6.68
C VAL A 483 -7.11 -19.36 -5.79
N LYS A 484 -5.87 -19.75 -5.48
CA LYS A 484 -5.02 -19.08 -4.48
C LYS A 484 -3.76 -18.49 -5.08
N THR A 485 -3.27 -17.44 -4.45
CA THR A 485 -2.00 -16.79 -4.80
C THR A 485 -0.83 -17.77 -4.67
N ASN A 486 -0.04 -17.91 -5.71
CA ASN A 486 1.32 -18.44 -5.61
C ASN A 486 2.22 -17.32 -5.09
N ASN A 487 2.54 -17.35 -3.80
CA ASN A 487 3.26 -16.26 -3.12
C ASN A 487 4.79 -16.32 -3.30
N SER A 488 5.31 -17.27 -4.07
CA SER A 488 6.74 -17.37 -4.33
C SER A 488 7.32 -16.05 -4.92
N PRO A 489 6.73 -15.45 -5.99
CA PRO A 489 7.18 -14.19 -6.55
C PRO A 489 6.48 -12.96 -5.93
N GLU A 490 5.81 -13.06 -4.79
CA GLU A 490 5.18 -11.92 -4.14
C GLU A 490 6.25 -10.89 -3.73
N ALA A 491 6.16 -9.67 -4.26
CA ALA A 491 7.16 -8.62 -4.08
C ALA A 491 6.95 -7.84 -2.77
N ILE A 492 7.14 -8.52 -1.64
CA ILE A 492 7.04 -7.97 -0.28
C ILE A 492 8.24 -8.35 0.58
N MET A 493 8.39 -7.70 1.72
CA MET A 493 9.28 -8.15 2.80
C MET A 493 8.45 -8.96 3.79
N ASN A 494 8.77 -10.24 3.96
CA ASN A 494 8.03 -11.15 4.84
C ASN A 494 8.95 -12.24 5.39
N ASP A 495 9.17 -12.24 6.69
CA ASP A 495 10.07 -13.19 7.36
C ASP A 495 9.58 -14.65 7.21
N ALA A 496 8.25 -14.88 7.21
CA ALA A 496 7.67 -16.21 7.00
C ALA A 496 7.93 -16.77 5.58
N GLN A 497 8.16 -15.88 4.61
CA GLN A 497 8.56 -16.23 3.24
C GLN A 497 10.09 -16.11 3.03
N SER A 498 10.88 -15.84 4.08
CA SER A 498 12.33 -15.61 3.98
C SER A 498 12.71 -14.49 3.01
N LYS A 499 11.91 -13.42 2.95
CA LYS A 499 12.11 -12.27 2.07
C LYS A 499 12.43 -11.03 2.90
N GLY A 500 13.68 -10.58 2.85
CA GLY A 500 14.16 -9.32 3.40
C GLY A 500 14.16 -8.18 2.38
N LEU A 501 14.90 -7.13 2.67
CA LEU A 501 15.01 -5.95 1.79
C LEU A 501 15.67 -6.28 0.45
N LEU A 502 16.70 -7.15 0.43
CA LEU A 502 17.41 -7.50 -0.80
C LEU A 502 16.55 -8.33 -1.75
N GLU A 503 15.78 -9.29 -1.22
CA GLU A 503 14.85 -10.09 -2.00
C GLU A 503 13.72 -9.21 -2.56
N TYR A 504 13.17 -8.31 -1.75
CA TYR A 504 12.19 -7.33 -2.18
C TYR A 504 12.74 -6.45 -3.32
N GLN A 505 13.94 -5.86 -3.15
CA GLN A 505 14.60 -5.05 -4.16
C GLN A 505 14.86 -5.84 -5.44
N GLY A 506 15.29 -7.10 -5.33
CA GLY A 506 15.51 -7.99 -6.47
C GLY A 506 14.22 -8.25 -7.27
N LEU A 507 13.09 -8.53 -6.58
CA LEU A 507 11.79 -8.72 -7.21
C LEU A 507 11.29 -7.42 -7.86
N MET A 508 11.40 -6.29 -7.19
CA MET A 508 10.99 -4.99 -7.76
C MET A 508 11.85 -4.61 -8.98
N THR A 509 13.15 -4.89 -8.95
CA THR A 509 14.03 -4.67 -10.10
C THR A 509 13.57 -5.50 -11.31
N ARG A 510 13.21 -6.77 -11.12
CA ARG A 510 12.66 -7.62 -12.18
C ARG A 510 11.34 -7.06 -12.72
N CYS A 511 10.42 -6.62 -11.86
CA CYS A 511 9.17 -5.98 -12.27
C CYS A 511 9.42 -4.74 -13.12
N PHE A 512 10.29 -3.83 -12.67
CA PHE A 512 10.61 -2.63 -13.44
C PHE A 512 11.36 -2.94 -14.74
N THR A 513 12.16 -4.01 -14.78
CA THR A 513 12.80 -4.47 -16.04
C THR A 513 11.76 -4.91 -17.05
N GLU A 514 10.73 -5.66 -16.63
CA GLU A 514 9.61 -6.02 -17.50
C GLU A 514 8.80 -4.79 -17.94
N TYR A 515 8.55 -3.85 -17.05
CA TYR A 515 7.91 -2.58 -17.40
C TYR A 515 8.72 -1.79 -18.45
N TYR A 516 10.04 -1.71 -18.27
CA TYR A 516 10.90 -1.07 -19.23
C TYR A 516 10.87 -1.76 -20.60
N ARG A 517 10.85 -3.08 -20.62
CA ARG A 517 10.78 -3.89 -21.84
C ARG A 517 9.49 -3.65 -22.63
N ILE A 518 8.34 -3.67 -21.94
CA ILE A 518 7.02 -3.56 -22.60
C ILE A 518 6.63 -2.14 -22.95
N LEU A 519 7.09 -1.14 -22.22
CA LEU A 519 6.81 0.27 -22.46
C LEU A 519 7.51 0.75 -23.75
N LYS A 520 6.80 1.49 -24.58
CA LYS A 520 7.37 2.12 -25.78
C LYS A 520 8.45 3.15 -25.40
N PRO A 521 9.51 3.32 -26.22
CA PRO A 521 10.50 4.38 -26.02
C PRO A 521 9.87 5.78 -25.99
N GLY A 522 10.42 6.68 -25.19
CA GLY A 522 9.89 8.04 -25.00
C GLY A 522 8.63 8.12 -24.14
N ARG A 523 8.08 7.01 -23.66
CA ARG A 523 6.85 6.96 -22.86
C ARG A 523 7.13 6.97 -21.37
N TRP A 524 6.06 7.18 -20.59
CA TRP A 524 6.09 7.44 -19.16
C TRP A 524 5.55 6.30 -18.34
N ILE A 525 6.11 6.17 -17.13
CA ILE A 525 5.58 5.37 -16.02
C ILE A 525 5.35 6.28 -14.81
N THR A 526 4.19 6.13 -14.19
CA THR A 526 3.86 6.76 -12.92
C THR A 526 3.74 5.69 -11.86
N ILE A 527 4.52 5.85 -10.78
CA ILE A 527 4.60 4.89 -9.68
C ILE A 527 4.12 5.59 -8.42
N GLU A 528 3.04 5.10 -7.83
CA GLU A 528 2.61 5.51 -6.49
C GLU A 528 3.39 4.72 -5.45
N PHE A 529 3.85 5.37 -4.39
CA PHE A 529 4.64 4.72 -3.37
C PHE A 529 4.42 5.33 -1.98
N HIS A 530 4.22 4.47 -0.97
CA HIS A 530 3.97 4.87 0.41
C HIS A 530 4.79 4.05 1.40
N ASN A 531 5.92 4.56 1.86
CA ASN A 531 6.68 3.94 2.95
C ASN A 531 7.44 5.01 3.75
N SER A 532 7.52 4.83 5.06
CA SER A 532 8.23 5.74 5.98
C SER A 532 9.69 5.36 6.20
N LYS A 533 10.16 4.23 5.66
CA LYS A 533 11.53 3.74 5.85
C LYS A 533 12.42 4.16 4.68
N ASN A 534 13.48 4.90 4.98
CA ASN A 534 14.45 5.37 3.98
C ASN A 534 15.05 4.21 3.15
N ALA A 535 15.36 3.08 3.81
CA ALA A 535 15.93 1.92 3.13
C ALA A 535 15.02 1.33 2.05
N VAL A 536 13.69 1.33 2.27
CA VAL A 536 12.72 0.84 1.29
C VAL A 536 12.56 1.84 0.14
N TRP A 537 12.57 3.15 0.46
CA TRP A 537 12.56 4.21 -0.54
C TRP A 537 13.77 4.13 -1.48
N ASN A 538 14.97 4.00 -0.92
CA ASN A 538 16.20 3.85 -1.71
C ASN A 538 16.17 2.60 -2.59
N ALA A 539 15.67 1.47 -2.05
CA ALA A 539 15.53 0.23 -2.81
C ALA A 539 14.63 0.38 -4.03
N ILE A 540 13.51 1.12 -3.92
CA ILE A 540 12.61 1.39 -5.05
C ILE A 540 13.27 2.30 -6.08
N GLN A 541 13.89 3.41 -5.67
CA GLN A 541 14.59 4.31 -6.59
C GLN A 541 15.69 3.57 -7.36
N GLU A 542 16.51 2.78 -6.65
CA GLU A 542 17.57 1.99 -7.28
C GLU A 542 17.00 0.93 -8.23
N SER A 543 15.87 0.29 -7.90
CA SER A 543 15.21 -0.68 -8.77
C SER A 543 14.69 -0.06 -10.06
N ILE A 544 14.09 1.15 -9.99
CA ILE A 544 13.64 1.92 -11.16
C ILE A 544 14.82 2.26 -12.06
N GLN A 545 15.90 2.78 -11.48
CA GLN A 545 17.11 3.15 -12.21
C GLN A 545 17.79 1.93 -12.85
N ARG A 546 17.98 0.83 -12.09
CA ARG A 546 18.58 -0.42 -12.61
C ARG A 546 17.80 -1.02 -13.78
N ALA A 547 16.51 -0.82 -13.83
CA ALA A 547 15.70 -1.24 -14.98
C ALA A 547 15.93 -0.38 -16.24
N GLY A 548 16.54 0.82 -16.12
CA GLY A 548 16.83 1.72 -17.23
C GLY A 548 15.96 2.97 -17.28
N PHE A 549 15.00 3.14 -16.41
CA PHE A 549 14.17 4.34 -16.33
C PHE A 549 14.93 5.56 -15.80
N ILE A 550 14.58 6.73 -16.28
CA ILE A 550 15.08 8.00 -15.77
C ILE A 550 13.97 8.67 -14.98
N ILE A 551 14.23 8.93 -13.70
CA ILE A 551 13.29 9.65 -12.82
C ILE A 551 13.33 11.12 -13.21
N ALA A 552 12.16 11.70 -13.51
CA ALA A 552 12.03 13.09 -13.92
C ALA A 552 11.38 13.96 -12.84
N ASP A 553 10.53 13.38 -11.97
CA ASP A 553 9.84 14.16 -10.95
C ASP A 553 9.31 13.26 -9.82
N VAL A 554 9.18 13.83 -8.62
CA VAL A 554 8.56 13.17 -7.46
C VAL A 554 7.60 14.15 -6.80
N ARG A 555 6.32 13.80 -6.75
CA ARG A 555 5.22 14.63 -6.23
C ARG A 555 4.44 13.93 -5.13
N THR A 556 3.47 14.65 -4.55
CA THR A 556 2.59 14.11 -3.53
C THR A 556 1.18 13.83 -4.06
N LEU A 557 0.56 12.78 -3.54
CA LEU A 557 -0.85 12.45 -3.76
C LEU A 557 -1.58 12.49 -2.42
N ASP A 558 -2.52 13.42 -2.26
CA ASP A 558 -3.38 13.50 -1.09
C ASP A 558 -4.72 12.81 -1.34
N LYS A 559 -4.95 11.70 -0.65
CA LYS A 559 -6.20 10.92 -0.73
C LYS A 559 -7.33 11.45 0.17
N LYS A 560 -7.20 12.65 0.76
CA LYS A 560 -8.18 13.36 1.63
C LYS A 560 -8.80 12.53 2.76
N HIS A 561 -8.21 11.38 3.11
CA HIS A 561 -8.70 10.51 4.20
C HIS A 561 -7.55 9.82 4.90
N ASN A 562 -7.48 10.01 6.20
CA ASN A 562 -6.52 9.31 7.03
C ASN A 562 -6.92 7.84 7.22
N SER A 563 -5.99 6.91 7.06
CA SER A 563 -6.16 5.52 7.48
C SER A 563 -6.25 5.44 9.02
N PHE A 564 -6.72 4.30 9.56
CA PHE A 564 -6.74 4.11 11.01
C PHE A 564 -5.36 4.29 11.65
N LYS A 565 -4.29 3.81 11.01
CA LYS A 565 -2.90 4.04 11.45
C LYS A 565 -2.55 5.54 11.44
N GLN A 566 -2.99 6.29 10.45
CA GLN A 566 -2.76 7.74 10.35
C GLN A 566 -3.54 8.55 11.40
N VAL A 567 -4.66 8.02 11.88
CA VAL A 567 -5.47 8.66 12.95
C VAL A 567 -4.89 8.41 14.34
N VAL A 568 -4.34 7.21 14.59
CA VAL A 568 -3.86 6.80 15.92
C VAL A 568 -2.35 6.94 16.11
N SER A 569 -1.59 7.22 15.06
CA SER A 569 -0.15 7.39 15.10
C SER A 569 0.26 8.73 14.52
N SER A 570 0.95 9.53 15.32
CA SER A 570 1.54 10.80 14.90
C SER A 570 2.77 10.63 13.97
N VAL A 571 3.22 9.40 13.77
CA VAL A 571 4.43 9.04 13.02
C VAL A 571 4.12 8.54 11.61
N THR A 572 2.86 8.44 11.22
CA THR A 572 2.48 7.90 9.91
C THR A 572 2.44 9.01 8.85
N ILE A 573 3.04 8.78 7.69
CA ILE A 573 2.94 9.67 6.53
C ILE A 573 1.47 9.82 6.12
N LYS A 574 1.06 11.04 5.81
CA LYS A 574 -0.33 11.34 5.39
C LYS A 574 -0.52 11.36 3.88
N GLN A 575 0.55 11.58 3.13
CA GLN A 575 0.53 11.70 1.68
C GLN A 575 1.32 10.56 1.05
N ASP A 576 0.86 10.08 -0.08
CA ASP A 576 1.59 9.12 -0.91
C ASP A 576 2.50 9.89 -1.87
N LEU A 577 3.63 9.30 -2.26
CA LEU A 577 4.53 9.87 -3.25
C LEU A 577 4.21 9.32 -4.63
N ILE A 578 4.30 10.18 -5.63
CA ILE A 578 4.16 9.85 -7.04
C ILE A 578 5.49 10.07 -7.72
N ILE A 579 6.07 9.01 -8.24
CA ILE A 579 7.31 9.05 -9.02
C ILE A 579 6.95 9.03 -10.50
N SER A 580 7.32 10.07 -11.23
CA SER A 580 7.22 10.11 -12.68
C SER A 580 8.58 9.80 -13.28
N ALA A 581 8.65 8.74 -14.08
CA ALA A 581 9.87 8.34 -14.78
C ALA A 581 9.56 8.03 -16.25
N TYR A 582 10.57 8.07 -17.10
CA TYR A 582 10.40 7.81 -18.53
C TYR A 582 11.42 6.81 -19.06
N LYS A 583 11.05 6.12 -20.14
CA LYS A 583 11.95 5.30 -20.93
C LYS A 583 12.62 6.16 -21.98
N PRO A 584 13.98 6.25 -22.06
CA PRO A 584 14.66 7.02 -23.10
C PRO A 584 14.30 6.58 -24.51
N GLN A 585 14.38 7.51 -25.48
CA GLN A 585 14.20 7.19 -26.90
C GLN A 585 15.35 6.32 -27.40
N GLU A 586 15.06 5.38 -28.30
CA GLU A 586 16.08 4.45 -28.84
C GLU A 586 17.21 5.17 -29.59
N GLN A 587 16.89 6.22 -30.34
CA GLN A 587 17.88 7.03 -31.06
C GLN A 587 18.92 7.62 -30.11
N MET A 588 18.50 8.07 -28.92
CA MET A 588 19.44 8.55 -27.92
C MET A 588 20.34 7.42 -27.42
N VAL A 589 19.77 6.28 -27.05
CA VAL A 589 20.55 5.13 -26.55
C VAL A 589 21.59 4.71 -27.59
N ARG A 590 21.21 4.65 -28.88
CA ARG A 590 22.12 4.34 -29.98
C ARG A 590 23.21 5.40 -30.16
N SER A 591 22.86 6.70 -30.12
CA SER A 591 23.82 7.79 -30.27
C SER A 591 24.85 7.80 -29.14
N LEU A 592 24.43 7.52 -27.93
CA LEU A 592 25.32 7.37 -26.77
C LEU A 592 26.23 6.14 -26.90
N SER A 593 25.69 5.03 -27.38
CA SER A 593 26.46 3.80 -27.63
C SER A 593 27.55 4.00 -28.68
N LEU A 594 27.24 4.67 -29.80
CA LEU A 594 28.17 4.94 -30.87
C LEU A 594 29.28 5.94 -30.47
N ASN A 595 29.01 6.85 -29.53
CA ASN A 595 29.92 7.89 -29.07
C ASN A 595 30.41 7.67 -27.63
N ALA A 596 30.34 6.41 -27.12
CA ALA A 596 30.69 6.08 -25.75
C ALA A 596 32.09 6.60 -25.37
N GLY A 597 32.17 7.32 -24.23
CA GLY A 597 33.42 7.96 -23.78
C GLY A 597 33.68 9.37 -24.33
N ASN A 598 32.80 9.92 -25.19
CA ASN A 598 32.90 11.29 -25.64
C ASN A 598 32.08 12.24 -24.73
N ALA A 599 32.65 13.38 -24.34
CA ALA A 599 31.96 14.41 -23.54
C ALA A 599 30.59 14.83 -24.09
N GLU A 600 30.38 14.76 -25.42
CA GLU A 600 29.12 15.12 -26.05
C GLU A 600 27.97 14.19 -25.66
N THR A 601 28.25 12.96 -25.22
CA THR A 601 27.21 12.07 -24.73
C THR A 601 26.59 12.54 -23.41
N ALA A 602 27.39 13.15 -22.53
CA ALA A 602 26.86 13.81 -21.32
C ALA A 602 25.90 14.95 -21.66
N TRP A 603 26.27 15.79 -22.66
CA TRP A 603 25.43 16.91 -23.04
C TRP A 603 24.18 16.51 -23.81
N ALA A 604 24.24 15.44 -24.59
CA ALA A 604 23.06 14.84 -25.22
C ALA A 604 22.09 14.34 -24.19
N PHE A 605 22.59 13.65 -23.15
CA PHE A 605 21.77 13.23 -22.02
C PHE A 605 21.12 14.42 -21.30
N VAL A 606 21.90 15.45 -20.95
CA VAL A 606 21.38 16.64 -20.23
C VAL A 606 20.30 17.35 -21.07
N ARG A 607 20.49 17.51 -22.37
CA ARG A 607 19.47 18.11 -23.26
C ARG A 607 18.15 17.32 -23.21
N GLN A 608 18.23 16.01 -23.34
CA GLN A 608 17.03 15.19 -23.31
C GLN A 608 16.38 15.19 -21.92
N HIS A 609 17.17 15.07 -20.87
CA HIS A 609 16.63 15.06 -19.51
C HIS A 609 15.93 16.40 -19.21
N LEU A 610 16.54 17.54 -19.51
CA LEU A 610 15.91 18.86 -19.35
C LEU A 610 14.63 19.02 -20.18
N ALA A 611 14.49 18.36 -21.32
CA ALA A 611 13.26 18.34 -22.09
C ALA A 611 12.13 17.58 -21.38
N HIS A 612 12.48 16.63 -20.51
CA HIS A 612 11.53 15.81 -19.75
C HIS A 612 11.37 16.23 -18.28
N VAL A 613 11.97 17.36 -17.86
CA VAL A 613 11.77 17.92 -16.51
C VAL A 613 10.80 19.09 -16.59
N PRO A 614 9.86 19.27 -15.61
CA PRO A 614 8.95 20.41 -15.61
C PRO A 614 9.69 21.74 -15.75
N VAL A 615 9.10 22.71 -16.46
CA VAL A 615 9.71 24.05 -16.63
C VAL A 615 9.27 24.98 -15.50
N VAL A 616 7.98 24.97 -15.20
CA VAL A 616 7.34 25.82 -14.20
C VAL A 616 6.47 24.96 -13.30
N VAL A 617 6.59 25.11 -12.01
CA VAL A 617 5.75 24.45 -11.00
C VAL A 617 5.39 25.44 -9.90
N ASP A 618 4.14 25.40 -9.48
CA ASP A 618 3.58 26.03 -8.29
C ASP A 618 2.75 24.94 -7.58
N SER A 619 3.40 24.12 -6.76
CA SER A 619 2.80 22.94 -6.13
C SER A 619 1.62 23.29 -5.21
N ASP A 620 1.75 24.39 -4.48
CA ASP A 620 0.76 24.85 -3.50
C ASP A 620 -0.31 25.77 -4.09
N ASN A 621 -0.20 26.09 -5.36
CA ASN A 621 -1.07 27.04 -6.07
C ASN A 621 -1.16 28.40 -5.32
N ASN A 622 -0.04 28.82 -4.77
CA ASN A 622 0.08 30.02 -3.91
C ASN A 622 0.63 31.24 -4.66
N GLY A 623 0.89 31.11 -5.96
CA GLY A 623 1.50 32.12 -6.81
C GLY A 623 3.01 32.26 -6.60
N ARG A 624 3.68 31.23 -6.09
CA ARG A 624 5.14 31.14 -5.98
C ARG A 624 5.65 29.98 -6.83
N LEU A 625 6.78 30.16 -7.46
CA LEU A 625 7.40 29.14 -8.28
C LEU A 625 8.33 28.25 -7.45
N ASP A 626 8.17 26.94 -7.58
CA ASP A 626 9.04 25.96 -6.95
C ASP A 626 10.41 25.91 -7.64
N ILE A 627 11.45 25.73 -6.83
CA ILE A 627 12.77 25.36 -7.32
C ILE A 627 12.78 23.85 -7.55
N LEU A 628 13.04 23.44 -8.78
CA LEU A 628 13.03 22.03 -9.19
C LEU A 628 14.41 21.40 -9.01
N PRO A 629 14.60 20.48 -8.07
CA PRO A 629 15.90 19.85 -7.82
C PRO A 629 16.46 19.14 -9.06
N GLU A 630 15.62 18.49 -9.88
CA GLU A 630 16.04 17.79 -11.11
C GLU A 630 16.62 18.73 -12.19
N ARG A 631 16.48 20.06 -12.06
CA ARG A 631 17.12 21.07 -12.91
C ARG A 631 18.43 21.60 -12.32
N GLN A 632 18.80 21.21 -11.12
CA GLN A 632 20.02 21.68 -10.48
C GLN A 632 21.24 20.86 -10.93
N ALA A 633 22.40 21.50 -10.95
CA ALA A 633 23.64 20.95 -11.50
C ALA A 633 24.00 19.55 -10.98
N TYR A 634 23.87 19.35 -9.70
CA TYR A 634 24.30 18.12 -9.05
C TYR A 634 23.39 16.93 -9.41
N LEU A 635 22.03 17.14 -9.51
CA LEU A 635 21.15 16.06 -9.96
C LEU A 635 21.32 15.75 -11.42
N LEU A 636 21.51 16.76 -12.24
CA LEU A 636 21.85 16.56 -13.65
C LEU A 636 23.12 15.70 -13.78
N PHE A 637 24.11 15.93 -12.91
CA PHE A 637 25.33 15.11 -12.88
C PHE A 637 25.04 13.69 -12.43
N ASP A 638 24.34 13.50 -11.30
CA ASP A 638 24.01 12.19 -10.76
C ASP A 638 23.19 11.35 -11.75
N ARG A 639 22.18 11.94 -12.40
CA ARG A 639 21.36 11.27 -13.42
C ARG A 639 22.21 10.86 -14.62
N MET A 640 23.08 11.74 -15.08
CA MET A 640 24.00 11.46 -16.19
C MET A 640 24.95 10.33 -15.85
N VAL A 641 25.60 10.34 -14.68
CA VAL A 641 26.50 9.29 -14.20
C VAL A 641 25.77 7.96 -14.06
N ALA A 642 24.63 7.94 -13.37
CA ALA A 642 23.83 6.74 -13.18
C ALA A 642 23.43 6.13 -14.53
N TYR A 643 22.95 6.94 -15.46
CA TYR A 643 22.54 6.48 -16.77
C TYR A 643 23.71 5.82 -17.55
N HIS A 644 24.89 6.49 -17.61
CA HIS A 644 26.05 5.92 -18.32
C HIS A 644 26.52 4.60 -17.70
N ILE A 645 26.63 4.53 -16.37
CA ILE A 645 27.02 3.29 -15.67
C ILE A 645 26.04 2.15 -15.95
N MET A 646 24.74 2.45 -15.94
CA MET A 646 23.70 1.42 -16.16
C MET A 646 23.68 0.89 -17.57
N GLN A 647 23.98 1.74 -18.55
CA GLN A 647 24.15 1.32 -19.93
C GLN A 647 25.50 0.63 -20.20
N GLY A 648 26.34 0.46 -19.17
CA GLY A 648 27.66 -0.15 -19.30
C GLY A 648 28.70 0.76 -19.96
N PHE A 649 28.45 2.08 -20.03
CA PHE A 649 29.36 3.05 -20.59
C PHE A 649 30.26 3.68 -19.53
N ALA A 650 31.49 4.04 -19.92
CA ALA A 650 32.34 4.87 -19.07
C ALA A 650 31.70 6.26 -18.89
N VAL A 651 31.77 6.83 -17.70
CA VAL A 651 31.35 8.21 -17.44
C VAL A 651 32.28 9.15 -18.25
N PRO A 652 31.75 9.97 -19.17
CA PRO A 652 32.58 10.64 -20.19
C PRO A 652 33.35 11.86 -19.67
N ILE A 653 32.89 12.48 -18.57
CA ILE A 653 33.48 13.69 -17.98
C ILE A 653 33.39 13.66 -16.46
N ASP A 654 34.33 14.32 -15.77
CA ASP A 654 34.29 14.44 -14.32
C ASP A 654 33.33 15.54 -13.83
N ALA A 655 33.06 15.60 -12.52
CA ALA A 655 32.12 16.57 -11.94
C ALA A 655 32.54 18.03 -12.20
N THR A 656 33.84 18.36 -12.13
CA THR A 656 34.33 19.73 -12.33
C THR A 656 34.11 20.20 -13.76
N GLU A 657 34.44 19.33 -14.71
CA GLU A 657 34.23 19.57 -16.12
C GLU A 657 32.75 19.65 -16.47
N PHE A 658 31.94 18.81 -15.86
CA PHE A 658 30.48 18.81 -16.04
C PHE A 658 29.86 20.12 -15.55
N TYR A 659 30.14 20.57 -14.32
CA TYR A 659 29.58 21.81 -13.79
C TYR A 659 29.99 23.06 -14.61
N ARG A 660 31.26 23.12 -15.04
CA ARG A 660 31.71 24.19 -15.94
C ARG A 660 30.98 24.14 -17.28
N GLY A 661 30.84 22.96 -17.86
CA GLY A 661 30.17 22.83 -19.17
C GLY A 661 28.66 23.08 -19.08
N LEU A 662 28.01 22.86 -17.94
CA LEU A 662 26.62 23.28 -17.75
C LEU A 662 26.45 24.79 -17.83
N ASP A 663 27.30 25.55 -17.14
CA ASP A 663 27.26 27.02 -17.15
C ASP A 663 27.58 27.58 -18.55
N GLU A 664 28.40 26.87 -19.35
CA GLU A 664 28.75 27.30 -20.73
C GLU A 664 27.67 26.97 -21.79
N LYS A 665 26.96 25.81 -21.61
CA LYS A 665 26.10 25.24 -22.67
C LYS A 665 24.61 25.42 -22.41
N PHE A 666 24.18 25.71 -21.19
CA PHE A 666 22.78 25.83 -20.81
C PHE A 666 22.50 27.15 -20.10
N LEU A 667 21.25 27.61 -20.24
CA LEU A 667 20.83 28.86 -19.63
C LEU A 667 20.43 28.62 -18.17
N LYS A 668 20.95 29.44 -17.25
CA LYS A 668 20.73 29.29 -15.80
C LYS A 668 19.78 30.38 -15.29
N ARG A 669 18.76 29.96 -14.50
CA ARG A 669 17.86 30.83 -13.74
C ARG A 669 17.65 30.22 -12.36
N ASP A 670 17.79 31.01 -11.31
CA ASP A 670 17.51 30.59 -9.93
C ASP A 670 18.18 29.25 -9.55
N ASN A 671 19.45 29.06 -9.93
CA ASN A 671 20.25 27.84 -9.79
C ASN A 671 19.72 26.60 -10.54
N MET A 672 18.77 26.77 -11.44
CA MET A 672 18.26 25.75 -12.34
C MET A 672 18.74 25.95 -13.77
N TYR A 673 18.88 24.87 -14.53
CA TYR A 673 19.30 24.92 -15.93
C TYR A 673 18.13 24.65 -16.88
N PHE A 674 18.14 25.35 -18.02
CA PHE A 674 17.05 25.33 -19.00
C PHE A 674 17.58 25.21 -20.43
N LEU A 675 16.75 24.60 -21.28
CA LEU A 675 16.94 24.70 -22.74
C LEU A 675 16.51 26.07 -23.23
N PRO A 676 17.04 26.56 -24.38
CA PRO A 676 16.72 27.89 -24.90
C PRO A 676 15.24 28.17 -25.12
N ASN A 677 14.48 27.17 -25.53
CA ASN A 677 13.02 27.25 -25.71
C ASN A 677 12.25 27.31 -24.37
N GLN A 678 12.80 26.76 -23.30
CA GLN A 678 12.16 26.69 -21.96
C GLN A 678 12.34 27.98 -21.14
N VAL A 679 13.43 28.75 -21.40
CA VAL A 679 13.75 29.95 -20.62
C VAL A 679 12.64 30.99 -20.73
N ASN A 680 12.07 31.20 -21.92
CA ASN A 680 11.00 32.17 -22.11
C ASN A 680 9.75 31.85 -21.31
N GLU A 681 9.40 30.57 -21.23
CA GLU A 681 8.29 30.08 -20.41
C GLU A 681 8.54 30.34 -18.92
N TYR A 682 9.74 30.01 -18.45
CA TYR A 682 10.14 30.26 -17.07
C TYR A 682 10.18 31.74 -16.72
N ASP A 683 10.82 32.58 -17.59
CA ASP A 683 10.95 34.01 -17.36
C ASP A 683 9.56 34.70 -17.37
N MET A 684 8.61 34.26 -18.20
CA MET A 684 7.22 34.76 -18.20
C MET A 684 6.50 34.37 -16.90
N ALA A 685 6.62 33.13 -16.46
CA ALA A 685 6.03 32.69 -15.21
C ALA A 685 6.62 33.45 -14.00
N ARG A 686 7.93 33.65 -14.01
CA ARG A 686 8.65 34.42 -12.98
C ARG A 686 8.24 35.90 -12.91
N ALA A 687 7.86 36.50 -14.04
CA ALA A 687 7.42 37.91 -14.08
C ALA A 687 6.05 38.10 -13.41
N VAL A 688 5.25 37.06 -13.31
CA VAL A 688 3.89 37.09 -12.73
C VAL A 688 3.86 36.56 -11.27
N ASN A 689 4.76 35.66 -10.95
CA ASN A 689 4.78 34.97 -9.66
C ASN A 689 6.07 35.27 -8.89
N ASP A 690 5.99 35.37 -7.57
CA ASP A 690 7.16 35.44 -6.72
C ASP A 690 7.89 34.09 -6.72
N ILE A 691 9.20 34.10 -6.47
CA ILE A 691 9.97 32.88 -6.26
C ILE A 691 9.92 32.54 -4.77
N GLU A 692 9.79 31.28 -4.42
CA GLU A 692 10.11 30.85 -3.07
C GLU A 692 11.53 31.27 -2.73
N ASP A 693 11.72 31.92 -1.56
CA ASP A 693 13.06 32.34 -1.14
C ASP A 693 14.03 31.17 -1.28
N ILE A 694 15.14 31.41 -2.02
CA ILE A 694 16.18 30.42 -2.25
C ILE A 694 16.80 30.05 -0.90
N GLN A 695 16.17 29.14 -0.20
CA GLN A 695 16.84 28.39 0.85
C GLN A 695 17.72 27.36 0.15
N PHE A 696 19.01 27.45 0.39
CA PHE A 696 19.95 26.44 -0.07
C PHE A 696 19.45 25.09 0.40
N SER A 697 18.84 24.31 -0.50
CA SER A 697 18.46 22.95 -0.20
C SER A 697 19.76 22.18 0.02
N MET A 698 20.06 21.90 1.29
CA MET A 698 21.15 20.99 1.63
C MET A 698 20.65 19.58 1.36
N PHE A 699 21.34 18.86 0.47
CA PHE A 699 21.04 17.47 0.23
C PHE A 699 21.14 16.66 1.50
N VAL A 700 20.23 15.72 1.64
CA VAL A 700 20.28 14.72 2.67
C VAL A 700 21.02 13.50 2.11
N SER A 701 22.33 13.50 2.28
CA SER A 701 23.20 12.38 1.92
C SER A 701 23.74 11.62 3.14
N ASP A 702 23.74 12.27 4.30
CA ASP A 702 24.19 11.74 5.58
C ASP A 702 23.37 12.33 6.74
N GLU A 703 23.57 11.85 7.94
CA GLU A 703 22.87 12.31 9.13
C GLU A 703 23.07 13.79 9.41
N LYS A 704 24.29 14.32 9.16
CA LYS A 704 24.61 15.72 9.41
C LYS A 704 23.87 16.66 8.47
N SER A 705 23.79 16.31 7.19
CA SER A 705 23.01 17.05 6.19
C SER A 705 21.50 16.93 6.44
N ALA A 706 21.01 15.78 6.94
CA ALA A 706 19.63 15.59 7.37
C ALA A 706 19.24 16.54 8.51
N ILE A 707 20.10 16.66 9.52
CA ILE A 707 19.88 17.58 10.65
C ILE A 707 19.89 19.02 10.17
N GLY A 708 20.85 19.41 9.33
CA GLY A 708 20.94 20.75 8.75
C GLY A 708 19.70 21.12 7.94
N TRP A 709 19.23 20.19 7.10
CA TRP A 709 18.01 20.34 6.33
C TRP A 709 16.77 20.51 7.25
N LEU A 710 16.65 19.71 8.31
CA LEU A 710 15.56 19.82 9.28
C LEU A 710 15.57 21.17 10.03
N TYR A 711 16.73 21.71 10.36
CA TYR A 711 16.82 23.05 10.93
C TYR A 711 16.24 24.11 10.00
N GLN A 712 16.49 24.01 8.70
CA GLN A 712 15.92 24.93 7.72
C GLN A 712 14.40 24.76 7.59
N GLN A 713 13.91 23.50 7.56
CA GLN A 713 12.48 23.22 7.44
C GLN A 713 11.66 23.66 8.67
N LEU A 714 12.27 23.73 9.83
CA LEU A 714 11.61 24.06 11.09
C LEU A 714 11.86 25.50 11.57
N ASP A 715 12.67 26.28 10.84
CA ASP A 715 12.99 27.66 11.21
C ASP A 715 11.78 28.60 10.94
N ALA A 716 11.25 29.17 12.01
CA ALA A 716 10.14 30.11 11.95
C ALA A 716 10.48 31.41 11.19
N ASN A 717 11.78 31.80 11.11
CA ASN A 717 12.21 32.99 10.39
C ASN A 717 12.20 32.78 8.87
N SER A 718 12.23 31.53 8.43
CA SER A 718 12.17 31.15 7.00
C SER A 718 10.74 30.98 6.48
N GLY A 719 9.71 31.29 7.29
CA GLY A 719 8.30 31.16 6.90
C GLY A 719 7.71 29.75 7.11
N ASN A 720 8.53 28.73 7.41
CA ASN A 720 8.08 27.33 7.52
C ASN A 720 7.54 26.97 8.92
N GLY A 721 8.21 27.35 10.00
CA GLY A 721 7.77 27.13 11.39
C GLY A 721 7.58 25.65 11.81
N PRO A 722 6.90 25.39 12.94
CA PRO A 722 6.70 24.03 13.44
C PRO A 722 5.88 23.15 12.50
N GLN A 723 6.38 21.95 12.18
CA GLN A 723 5.74 20.99 11.28
C GLN A 723 5.56 19.62 11.93
N THR A 724 4.53 18.90 11.50
CA THR A 724 4.29 17.52 11.92
C THR A 724 5.24 16.57 11.16
N TYR A 725 5.44 15.37 11.71
CA TYR A 725 6.18 14.31 10.98
C TYR A 725 5.60 14.04 9.59
N ALA A 726 4.28 14.08 9.49
CA ALA A 726 3.56 13.81 8.25
C ALA A 726 3.80 14.87 7.16
N GLU A 727 4.12 16.11 7.54
CA GLU A 727 4.49 17.20 6.63
C GLU A 727 5.97 17.14 6.26
N LEU A 728 6.84 16.76 7.21
CA LEU A 728 8.28 16.68 6.99
C LEU A 728 8.69 15.48 6.14
N MET A 729 8.08 14.32 6.36
CA MET A 729 8.52 13.07 5.75
C MET A 729 8.48 13.06 4.21
N PRO A 730 7.41 13.53 3.53
CA PRO A 730 7.41 13.62 2.08
C PRO A 730 8.52 14.53 1.54
N LYS A 731 8.73 15.70 2.16
CA LYS A 731 9.79 16.65 1.80
C LYS A 731 11.17 16.02 1.99
N PHE A 732 11.37 15.33 3.11
CA PHE A 732 12.62 14.61 3.41
C PHE A 732 12.93 13.53 2.36
N MET A 733 11.91 12.78 1.94
CA MET A 733 12.07 11.76 0.91
C MET A 733 12.43 12.33 -0.46
N GLN A 734 11.93 13.51 -0.81
CA GLN A 734 12.31 14.20 -2.04
C GLN A 734 13.78 14.61 -2.04
N GLU A 735 14.30 15.00 -0.89
CA GLU A 735 15.69 15.48 -0.74
C GLU A 735 16.69 14.37 -0.38
N LEU A 736 16.20 13.19 0.02
CA LEU A 736 17.04 12.06 0.38
C LEU A 736 17.70 11.47 -0.87
N LYS A 737 19.03 11.52 -0.92
CA LYS A 737 19.83 10.96 -2.01
C LYS A 737 20.57 9.71 -1.58
N SER A 738 21.27 9.08 -2.53
CA SER A 738 21.98 7.85 -2.26
C SER A 738 22.96 8.08 -1.10
N VAL A 739 22.60 7.54 0.04
CA VAL A 739 23.46 7.49 1.23
C VAL A 739 24.66 6.59 0.89
N ASP A 740 25.86 6.95 1.32
CA ASP A 740 27.02 6.10 1.17
C ASP A 740 26.68 4.68 1.68
N LYS A 741 27.04 3.65 0.91
CA LYS A 741 26.76 2.24 1.27
C LYS A 741 27.31 1.82 2.63
N ARG A 742 28.22 2.59 3.20
CA ARG A 742 28.86 2.38 4.49
C ARG A 742 28.22 3.17 5.62
N GLU A 743 27.47 4.24 5.30
CA GLU A 743 26.77 5.08 6.28
C GLU A 743 25.41 4.47 6.64
N LYS A 744 25.19 4.25 7.94
CA LYS A 744 23.88 3.88 8.46
C LYS A 744 23.08 5.13 8.77
N MET A 745 22.29 5.58 7.80
CA MET A 745 21.39 6.71 7.98
C MET A 745 20.27 6.36 8.97
N PRO A 746 20.12 7.07 10.10
CA PRO A 746 18.98 6.87 10.99
C PRO A 746 17.66 7.22 10.29
N GLU A 747 16.55 6.60 10.73
CA GLU A 747 15.22 6.97 10.26
C GLU A 747 14.91 8.42 10.67
N LEU A 748 14.16 9.14 9.83
CA LEU A 748 13.81 10.55 10.07
C LEU A 748 13.24 10.80 11.47
N LEU A 749 12.41 9.87 11.98
CA LEU A 749 11.85 9.97 13.32
C LEU A 749 12.94 9.98 14.39
N THR A 750 13.93 9.11 14.27
CA THR A 750 15.07 9.04 15.20
C THR A 750 15.87 10.35 15.20
N ILE A 751 16.10 10.89 14.00
CA ILE A 751 16.80 12.19 13.87
C ILE A 751 15.99 13.32 14.52
N LEU A 752 14.67 13.32 14.33
CA LEU A 752 13.78 14.31 14.95
C LEU A 752 13.75 14.17 16.47
N GLU A 753 13.59 12.96 17.01
CA GLU A 753 13.55 12.71 18.47
C GLU A 753 14.87 13.03 19.17
N GLU A 754 15.99 12.93 18.48
CA GLU A 754 17.30 13.22 19.02
C GLU A 754 17.70 14.69 18.95
N ASN A 755 17.09 15.50 18.08
CA ASN A 755 17.55 16.86 17.81
C ASN A 755 16.48 17.94 17.99
N PHE A 756 15.20 17.61 18.04
CA PHE A 756 14.07 18.56 18.03
C PHE A 756 13.04 18.24 19.11
N LEU A 757 12.19 19.21 19.44
CA LEU A 757 11.11 19.07 20.42
C LEU A 757 9.75 19.07 19.71
N LYS A 758 8.73 18.48 20.38
CA LYS A 758 7.33 18.54 19.94
C LYS A 758 6.52 19.53 20.77
N ASP A 759 5.60 20.22 20.10
CA ASP A 759 4.59 21.07 20.76
C ASP A 759 3.34 20.26 21.15
N GLU A 760 2.36 20.89 21.80
CA GLU A 760 1.09 20.27 22.20
C GLU A 760 0.22 19.80 21.02
N LYS A 761 0.52 20.25 19.78
CA LYS A 761 -0.14 19.85 18.53
C LYS A 761 0.64 18.79 17.76
N ASP A 762 1.62 18.14 18.41
CA ASP A 762 2.48 17.09 17.83
C ASP A 762 3.33 17.56 16.62
N ARG A 763 3.68 18.87 16.58
CA ARG A 763 4.54 19.48 15.58
C ARG A 763 5.95 19.63 16.13
N TRP A 764 6.93 19.25 15.33
CA TRP A 764 8.35 19.42 15.63
C TRP A 764 8.76 20.89 15.49
N TYR A 765 9.61 21.36 16.38
CA TYR A 765 10.18 22.70 16.34
C TYR A 765 11.62 22.72 16.86
N ILE A 766 12.37 23.77 16.48
CA ILE A 766 13.75 23.96 16.93
C ILE A 766 13.73 24.33 18.41
N PRO A 767 14.42 23.57 19.28
CA PRO A 767 14.47 23.86 20.71
C PRO A 767 15.18 25.19 20.99
N ASP A 768 14.69 25.92 21.96
CA ASP A 768 15.37 27.11 22.48
C ASP A 768 16.75 26.71 23.04
N LEU A 769 17.79 27.48 22.73
CA LEU A 769 19.17 27.23 23.10
C LEU A 769 19.35 27.02 24.62
N THR A 770 18.48 27.58 25.47
CA THR A 770 18.47 27.35 26.91
C THR A 770 18.02 25.95 27.33
N LYS A 771 17.30 25.22 26.46
CA LYS A 771 16.81 23.85 26.70
C LYS A 771 17.57 22.78 25.88
N SER A 772 18.48 23.20 25.00
CA SER A 772 19.20 22.28 24.10
C SER A 772 20.16 21.33 24.82
N GLY A 773 20.61 21.67 26.03
CA GLY A 773 21.55 20.86 26.80
C GLY A 773 21.03 19.46 27.17
N ASP A 774 19.74 19.32 27.40
CA ASP A 774 19.14 18.02 27.77
C ASP A 774 18.95 17.12 26.57
N ILE A 775 18.64 17.70 25.42
CA ILE A 775 18.53 16.95 24.14
C ILE A 775 19.90 16.48 23.67
N ALA A 776 20.92 17.35 23.75
CA ALA A 776 22.30 16.99 23.42
C ALA A 776 22.79 15.81 24.26
N LYS A 777 22.47 15.78 25.56
CA LYS A 777 22.81 14.67 26.46
C LYS A 777 22.07 13.37 26.11
N LEU A 778 20.79 13.46 25.71
CA LEU A 778 20.01 12.29 25.32
C LEU A 778 20.55 11.69 24.02
N ARG A 779 20.84 12.55 23.04
CA ARG A 779 21.47 12.16 21.78
C ARG A 779 22.83 11.51 22.00
N GLU A 780 23.71 12.16 22.78
CA GLU A 780 25.04 11.59 23.11
C GLU A 780 24.90 10.21 23.76
N LYS A 781 23.94 10.04 24.68
CA LYS A 781 23.68 8.75 25.34
C LYS A 781 23.27 7.66 24.34
N ASN A 782 22.42 7.98 23.38
CA ASN A 782 21.97 7.01 22.34
C ASN A 782 23.12 6.66 21.39
N LEU A 783 23.88 7.64 20.93
CA LEU A 783 25.06 7.43 20.09
C LEU A 783 26.12 6.56 20.78
N LEU A 784 26.38 6.79 22.07
CA LEU A 784 27.32 5.98 22.84
C LEU A 784 26.82 4.56 23.08
N LYS A 785 25.52 4.34 23.22
CA LYS A 785 24.92 3.00 23.29
C LYS A 785 25.12 2.23 21.99
N GLU A 786 24.92 2.88 20.86
CA GLU A 786 25.14 2.29 19.52
C GLU A 786 26.63 2.02 19.30
N PHE A 787 27.52 2.94 19.66
CA PHE A 787 28.96 2.73 19.62
C PHE A 787 29.40 1.52 20.46
N GLN A 788 28.81 1.33 21.65
CA GLN A 788 29.08 0.17 22.49
C GLN A 788 28.71 -1.14 21.78
N GLN A 789 27.62 -1.19 21.06
CA GLN A 789 27.25 -2.35 20.25
C GLN A 789 28.30 -2.63 19.15
N TYR A 790 28.84 -1.57 18.52
CA TYR A 790 29.94 -1.74 17.56
C TYR A 790 31.22 -2.29 18.21
N MET A 791 31.57 -1.83 19.40
CA MET A 791 32.72 -2.35 20.18
C MET A 791 32.55 -3.85 20.51
N GLU A 792 31.33 -4.29 20.85
CA GLU A 792 31.02 -5.68 21.21
C GLU A 792 30.94 -6.59 19.99
N SER A 793 30.70 -6.07 18.80
CA SER A 793 30.67 -6.82 17.56
C SER A 793 32.05 -7.31 17.14
N LYS A 794 32.13 -8.44 16.42
CA LYS A 794 33.42 -9.00 15.95
C LYS A 794 33.61 -8.73 14.45
N GLY A 795 34.85 -8.41 14.07
CA GLY A 795 35.28 -8.25 12.68
C GLY A 795 35.19 -6.81 12.14
N LYS A 796 35.40 -6.62 10.83
CA LYS A 796 35.34 -5.32 10.16
C LYS A 796 33.88 -4.84 10.06
N LEU A 797 33.66 -3.56 10.36
CA LEU A 797 32.38 -2.93 10.22
C LEU A 797 32.12 -2.54 8.75
N LYS A 798 31.07 -3.07 8.15
CA LYS A 798 30.68 -2.78 6.76
C LYS A 798 29.68 -1.64 6.68
N VAL A 799 28.82 -1.52 7.69
CA VAL A 799 27.77 -0.48 7.81
C VAL A 799 27.77 0.02 9.25
N PHE A 800 27.88 1.32 9.43
CA PHE A 800 27.94 1.99 10.73
C PHE A 800 27.43 3.43 10.62
N ARG A 801 27.14 4.03 11.77
CA ARG A 801 26.71 5.43 11.91
C ARG A 801 27.92 6.27 12.29
N SER A 802 28.38 7.16 11.42
CA SER A 802 29.62 7.97 11.63
C SER A 802 29.55 8.84 12.88
N GLU A 803 28.37 9.40 13.19
CA GLU A 803 28.17 10.18 14.45
C GLU A 803 28.35 9.31 15.70
N ALA A 804 27.94 8.05 15.67
CA ALA A 804 28.17 7.15 16.81
C ALA A 804 29.67 6.85 16.99
N ILE A 805 30.42 6.70 15.89
CA ILE A 805 31.87 6.53 15.93
C ILE A 805 32.55 7.80 16.47
N ARG A 806 32.16 8.99 16.00
CA ARG A 806 32.69 10.28 16.50
C ARG A 806 32.43 10.44 17.99
N ALA A 807 31.20 10.22 18.47
CA ALA A 807 30.86 10.28 19.88
C ALA A 807 31.65 9.26 20.72
N GLY A 808 31.81 8.03 20.21
CA GLY A 808 32.57 6.98 20.84
C GLY A 808 34.06 7.30 20.96
N PHE A 809 34.67 7.79 19.89
CA PHE A 809 36.07 8.21 19.92
C PHE A 809 36.30 9.38 20.85
N ALA A 810 35.40 10.38 20.87
CA ALA A 810 35.50 11.49 21.83
C ALA A 810 35.41 11.03 23.28
N LYS A 811 34.55 10.03 23.57
CA LYS A 811 34.46 9.43 24.92
C LYS A 811 35.74 8.68 25.30
N LEU A 812 36.18 7.74 24.44
CA LEU A 812 37.40 6.98 24.68
C LEU A 812 38.64 7.88 24.84
N TRP A 813 38.66 8.99 24.12
CA TRP A 813 39.70 10.00 24.23
C TRP A 813 39.71 10.68 25.62
N LYS A 814 38.52 11.09 26.12
CA LYS A 814 38.39 11.64 27.48
C LYS A 814 38.83 10.62 28.54
N GLU A 815 38.56 9.34 28.31
CA GLU A 815 38.96 8.23 29.19
C GLU A 815 40.43 7.83 29.02
N LYS A 816 41.16 8.45 28.08
CA LYS A 816 42.55 8.15 27.70
C LYS A 816 42.75 6.70 27.24
N ASN A 817 41.72 6.08 26.71
CA ASN A 817 41.73 4.71 26.17
C ASN A 817 42.11 4.71 24.69
N TYR A 818 43.36 5.06 24.41
CA TYR A 818 43.89 5.21 23.05
C TYR A 818 43.95 3.88 22.31
N ALA A 819 44.25 2.79 23.01
CA ALA A 819 44.32 1.47 22.42
C ALA A 819 42.94 1.03 21.85
N ALA A 820 41.84 1.36 22.54
CA ALA A 820 40.51 1.07 22.05
C ALA A 820 40.11 1.91 20.82
N ILE A 821 40.58 3.16 20.71
CA ILE A 821 40.39 4.00 19.51
C ILE A 821 41.11 3.37 18.32
N VAL A 822 42.38 2.98 18.46
CA VAL A 822 43.15 2.34 17.40
C VAL A 822 42.50 1.03 16.96
N ALA A 823 42.16 0.15 17.92
CA ALA A 823 41.53 -1.13 17.63
C ALA A 823 40.17 -1.00 16.93
N MET A 824 39.42 0.05 17.25
CA MET A 824 38.15 0.32 16.58
C MET A 824 38.36 0.93 15.20
N ALA A 825 39.29 1.83 15.03
CA ALA A 825 39.64 2.45 13.76
C ALA A 825 40.11 1.42 12.72
N GLU A 826 40.93 0.42 13.12
CA GLU A 826 41.36 -0.68 12.24
C GLU A 826 40.19 -1.57 11.74
N ARG A 827 39.04 -1.50 12.36
CA ARG A 827 37.82 -2.23 11.95
C ARG A 827 36.94 -1.43 10.98
N LEU A 828 37.20 -0.13 10.84
CA LEU A 828 36.55 0.74 9.89
C LEU A 828 37.23 0.67 8.51
N PRO A 829 36.54 1.02 7.42
CA PRO A 829 37.19 1.24 6.14
C PRO A 829 38.21 2.38 6.24
N GLU A 830 39.39 2.21 5.65
CA GLU A 830 40.48 3.18 5.70
C GLU A 830 40.08 4.56 5.15
N GLU A 831 39.30 4.56 4.07
CA GLU A 831 38.75 5.76 3.45
C GLU A 831 37.90 6.58 4.44
N THR A 832 37.10 5.94 5.30
CA THR A 832 36.23 6.62 6.28
C THR A 832 37.05 7.43 7.30
N ILE A 833 38.22 6.93 7.68
CA ILE A 833 39.08 7.65 8.62
C ILE A 833 39.81 8.79 7.92
N GLN A 834 40.24 8.59 6.67
CA GLN A 834 40.96 9.61 5.88
C GLN A 834 40.03 10.77 5.45
N GLU A 835 38.78 10.51 5.18
CA GLU A 835 37.81 11.53 4.77
C GLU A 835 37.24 12.33 5.95
N ASP A 836 37.24 11.79 7.16
CA ASP A 836 36.73 12.47 8.36
C ASP A 836 37.88 13.05 9.20
N SER A 837 38.10 14.34 9.09
CA SER A 837 39.19 15.06 9.81
C SER A 837 39.15 14.86 11.32
N THR A 838 37.96 14.64 11.93
CA THR A 838 37.84 14.42 13.38
C THR A 838 38.25 13.01 13.75
N LEU A 839 37.85 12.02 12.99
CA LEU A 839 38.24 10.62 13.21
C LEU A 839 39.73 10.42 12.93
N LEU A 840 40.27 11.04 11.88
CA LEU A 840 41.68 11.03 11.55
C LEU A 840 42.51 11.62 12.68
N MET A 841 42.15 12.77 13.21
CA MET A 841 42.82 13.40 14.36
C MET A 841 42.89 12.46 15.59
N TYR A 842 41.76 11.85 15.97
CA TYR A 842 41.72 10.91 17.10
C TYR A 842 42.55 9.68 16.82
N TYR A 843 42.52 9.15 15.61
CA TYR A 843 43.33 7.97 15.23
C TYR A 843 44.83 8.25 15.26
N ASP A 844 45.30 9.28 14.54
CA ASP A 844 46.72 9.61 14.43
C ASP A 844 47.38 9.91 15.79
N ILE A 845 46.69 10.73 16.60
CA ILE A 845 47.23 11.03 17.94
C ILE A 845 47.15 9.79 18.84
N SER A 846 46.12 8.94 18.72
CA SER A 846 46.04 7.71 19.52
C SER A 846 47.11 6.71 19.10
N LEU A 847 47.36 6.58 17.80
CA LEU A 847 48.46 5.71 17.30
C LEU A 847 49.84 6.11 17.80
N SER A 848 50.07 7.42 17.99
CA SER A 848 51.32 7.92 18.55
C SER A 848 51.47 7.72 20.07
N ARG A 849 50.39 7.30 20.75
CA ARG A 849 50.33 7.12 22.22
C ARG A 849 50.15 5.68 22.68
N VAL A 850 49.91 4.75 21.75
CA VAL A 850 49.86 3.30 21.95
C VAL A 850 51.19 2.68 21.51
#